data_f545e72fa4bb13f8fcaeac56a250d55f
#
_entry.id   f545e72fa4bb13f8fcaeac56a250d55f
#
_cell.length_a   1.000
_cell.length_b   1.000
_cell.length_c   1.000
_cell.angle_alpha   90.00
_cell.angle_beta   90.00
_cell.angle_gamma   90.00
#
_symmetry.space_group_name_H-M   'P 1'
#
loop_
_entity.id
_entity.type
_entity.pdbx_description
1 polymer ?
#
loop_
_entity_poly.entity_id
_entity_poly.type
_entity_poly.pdbx_seq_one_letter_code
_entity_poly.pdbx_strand_id
1 'polypeptide(L)'
;AELEKNCVQIECKENGFALLPYHLSVRLIEKPDAGQLEKFAVEYHKAVEKLSVQSIHFEEILPPEPFQGSTAKVLKLPMGIGDGDSVVSMVFGEGTSHHGLIGGGTGGGKSTLLHTLIMSSMMNYSPEQLNLYLMDFKGGTEFKIYESERLPHIKLLALDALQEFGESILENLVQEMANRSDIFKRSGGYTKLEDYVTNTGNSMPRILVIMDEFQILFDSGTNRKVAERCANLAKKIVTEGRSYGVHLLMATQSTKIISTLTLDRGTIEQMRIRVGLKCGEDDTRYLFGDTHCSDAMKKMEGPRGTAVLNEDYTENNPNVGLRVAFCNDETKKYYLKQISEKFADSPCTMQVFEGSRTVPMLDYLAARSIGIADTSTVTVHMGEKIKVDDPFELTFDRKKQHNVLICGSNDELMDRTVNLFLLSAALNRRACVYCVDGDSIVGDDRCGSFYQSLEHGVAELHTAHTRSDIVQFVHDLYEKYQQRKKKTGGDTVLFVIKNLQFLDLMQTMLLGDRVDEAEYIEFPAEPKAVDVPPTVVEDPTLDLLAGFSAEPTDSPVEPTGFSTKPADDDPFAALLAQVPSLTADVAPAESQNVEERDPFADLMASFSSIGADSSYTSAQPASGVLGNASEKLQKLIADGAAYGIHFIICSSDYQTVKESMHFGMNILNKFRERIVFALSDSDAFNLIDNVNVS
;
A
#
# COMPACT_ATOMS: atom_id res chain seq x y z
N ALA A 1 -29.19 32.45 -19.98
CA ALA A 1 -28.68 33.84 -20.01
C ALA A 1 -27.14 33.90 -19.85
N GLU A 2 -26.53 33.14 -18.95
CA GLU A 2 -25.06 33.16 -18.73
C GLU A 2 -24.31 32.33 -19.79
N LEU A 3 -24.87 31.20 -20.24
CA LEU A 3 -24.38 30.42 -21.36
C LEU A 3 -24.47 31.16 -22.69
N GLU A 4 -25.52 31.98 -22.88
CA GLU A 4 -25.71 32.79 -24.09
C GLU A 4 -24.67 33.89 -24.28
N LYS A 5 -24.03 34.37 -23.20
CA LYS A 5 -22.99 35.41 -23.28
C LYS A 5 -21.62 34.87 -23.67
N ASN A 6 -21.36 33.60 -23.41
CA ASN A 6 -20.03 32.99 -23.57
C ASN A 6 -19.95 31.91 -24.66
N CYS A 7 -21.03 31.67 -25.39
CA CYS A 7 -21.07 30.68 -26.46
C CYS A 7 -21.36 31.36 -27.81
N VAL A 8 -20.71 30.87 -28.84
CA VAL A 8 -21.06 31.23 -30.23
C VAL A 8 -22.34 30.50 -30.59
N GLN A 9 -23.43 31.23 -30.85
CA GLN A 9 -24.67 30.63 -31.29
C GLN A 9 -24.61 30.35 -32.80
N ILE A 10 -25.04 29.13 -33.17
CA ILE A 10 -25.09 28.70 -34.56
C ILE A 10 -26.58 28.52 -34.95
N GLU A 11 -27.08 29.33 -35.89
CA GLU A 11 -28.39 29.17 -36.43
C GLU A 11 -28.30 28.36 -37.75
N CYS A 12 -28.93 27.17 -37.80
CA CYS A 12 -28.96 26.36 -39.01
C CYS A 12 -29.92 26.92 -40.03
N LYS A 13 -29.53 27.00 -41.32
CA LYS A 13 -30.33 27.41 -42.50
C LYS A 13 -30.30 26.32 -43.53
N GLU A 14 -31.24 26.32 -44.51
CA GLU A 14 -31.38 25.27 -45.53
C GLU A 14 -30.09 24.94 -46.30
N ASN A 15 -29.20 25.90 -46.54
CA ASN A 15 -27.92 25.69 -47.26
C ASN A 15 -26.69 26.19 -46.51
N GLY A 16 -26.70 26.13 -45.17
CA GLY A 16 -25.58 26.58 -44.40
C GLY A 16 -25.95 26.90 -42.95
N PHE A 17 -25.19 27.76 -42.30
CA PHE A 17 -25.47 28.24 -40.95
C PHE A 17 -25.07 29.72 -40.82
N ALA A 18 -25.64 30.38 -39.82
CA ALA A 18 -25.19 31.73 -39.41
C ALA A 18 -24.58 31.67 -38.03
N LEU A 19 -23.46 32.34 -37.86
CA LEU A 19 -22.76 32.52 -36.58
C LEU A 19 -23.26 33.82 -35.94
N LEU A 20 -23.90 33.70 -34.80
CA LEU A 20 -24.37 34.84 -34.01
C LEU A 20 -23.37 35.05 -32.82
N PRO A 21 -23.05 36.27 -32.43
CA PRO A 21 -23.59 37.58 -32.85
C PRO A 21 -22.90 38.22 -34.05
N TYR A 22 -22.03 37.53 -34.75
CA TYR A 22 -21.23 38.09 -35.85
C TYR A 22 -21.99 38.33 -37.10
N HIS A 23 -23.27 37.84 -37.22
CA HIS A 23 -24.12 37.92 -38.43
C HIS A 23 -23.42 37.33 -39.66
N LEU A 24 -22.50 36.39 -39.47
CA LEU A 24 -21.80 35.74 -40.57
C LEU A 24 -22.63 34.56 -41.08
N SER A 25 -23.07 34.63 -42.34
CA SER A 25 -23.68 33.52 -43.01
C SER A 25 -22.62 32.62 -43.66
N VAL A 26 -22.61 31.38 -43.28
CA VAL A 26 -21.64 30.39 -43.77
C VAL A 26 -22.38 29.33 -44.59
N ARG A 27 -21.90 29.05 -45.80
CA ARG A 27 -22.44 27.99 -46.66
C ARG A 27 -21.75 26.67 -46.25
N LEU A 28 -22.53 25.59 -46.14
CA LEU A 28 -21.97 24.28 -45.89
C LEU A 28 -21.01 23.88 -47.02
N ILE A 29 -19.86 23.45 -46.69
CA ILE A 29 -18.88 22.90 -47.63
C ILE A 29 -19.21 21.40 -47.78
N GLU A 30 -18.88 20.81 -48.92
CA GLU A 30 -18.97 19.36 -49.10
C GLU A 30 -18.24 18.62 -47.98
N LYS A 31 -18.82 17.50 -47.55
CA LYS A 31 -18.21 16.67 -46.51
C LYS A 31 -16.81 16.24 -46.95
N PRO A 32 -15.76 16.62 -46.22
CA PRO A 32 -14.42 16.21 -46.58
C PRO A 32 -14.26 14.69 -46.43
N ASP A 33 -13.45 14.10 -47.29
CA ASP A 33 -13.11 12.68 -47.15
C ASP A 33 -12.26 12.45 -45.89
N ALA A 34 -12.10 11.16 -45.45
CA ALA A 34 -11.37 10.83 -44.24
C ALA A 34 -9.91 11.30 -44.26
N GLY A 35 -9.24 11.26 -45.40
CA GLY A 35 -7.86 11.72 -45.52
C GLY A 35 -7.73 13.23 -45.46
N GLN A 36 -8.72 13.97 -45.95
CA GLN A 36 -8.76 15.44 -45.78
C GLN A 36 -9.03 15.84 -44.33
N LEU A 37 -9.88 15.09 -43.61
CA LEU A 37 -10.14 15.32 -42.20
C LEU A 37 -8.90 15.04 -41.31
N GLU A 38 -8.22 13.95 -41.61
CA GLU A 38 -6.99 13.58 -40.92
C GLU A 38 -5.90 14.63 -41.14
N LYS A 39 -5.71 15.07 -42.38
CA LYS A 39 -4.75 16.13 -42.72
C LYS A 39 -5.10 17.45 -42.05
N PHE A 40 -6.39 17.82 -42.07
CA PHE A 40 -6.85 18.99 -41.35
C PHE A 40 -6.66 18.88 -39.85
N ALA A 41 -6.97 17.71 -39.25
CA ALA A 41 -6.77 17.50 -37.82
C ALA A 41 -5.28 17.63 -37.42
N VAL A 42 -4.36 17.11 -38.22
CA VAL A 42 -2.91 17.25 -37.99
C VAL A 42 -2.47 18.70 -38.15
N GLU A 43 -2.92 19.41 -39.21
CA GLU A 43 -2.59 20.82 -39.45
C GLU A 43 -3.21 21.74 -38.39
N TYR A 44 -4.45 21.44 -37.98
CA TYR A 44 -5.13 22.16 -36.89
C TYR A 44 -4.42 21.95 -35.57
N HIS A 45 -4.05 20.72 -35.27
CA HIS A 45 -3.28 20.41 -34.05
C HIS A 45 -1.95 21.18 -34.02
N LYS A 46 -1.20 21.18 -35.13
CA LYS A 46 0.02 21.99 -35.27
C LYS A 46 -0.22 23.50 -35.17
N ALA A 47 -1.34 23.99 -35.69
CA ALA A 47 -1.70 25.40 -35.61
C ALA A 47 -2.12 25.78 -34.18
N VAL A 48 -2.87 24.92 -33.48
CA VAL A 48 -3.25 25.10 -32.08
C VAL A 48 -2.01 25.03 -31.17
N GLU A 49 -1.06 24.13 -31.44
CA GLU A 49 0.22 24.11 -30.75
C GLU A 49 1.02 25.42 -30.95
N LYS A 50 0.99 26.01 -32.15
CA LYS A 50 1.62 27.30 -32.44
C LYS A 50 0.86 28.51 -31.87
N LEU A 51 -0.46 28.43 -31.72
CA LEU A 51 -1.31 29.47 -31.18
C LEU A 51 -1.54 29.31 -29.66
N SER A 52 -1.38 28.10 -29.14
CA SER A 52 -1.35 27.89 -27.70
C SER A 52 -0.13 28.65 -27.19
N VAL A 53 -0.41 29.72 -26.52
CA VAL A 53 0.46 30.57 -25.71
C VAL A 53 1.87 30.03 -25.64
N GLN A 54 2.87 30.82 -26.04
CA GLN A 54 4.30 30.49 -25.93
C GLN A 54 4.59 29.71 -24.65
N SER A 55 4.53 28.40 -24.73
CA SER A 55 4.97 27.54 -23.63
C SER A 55 6.48 27.67 -23.58
N ILE A 56 7.03 27.96 -22.44
CA ILE A 56 8.47 27.89 -22.25
C ILE A 56 8.88 26.43 -22.48
N HIS A 57 9.78 26.19 -23.41
CA HIS A 57 10.27 24.85 -23.66
C HIS A 57 11.25 24.42 -22.56
N PHE A 58 11.26 23.14 -22.23
CA PHE A 58 12.12 22.60 -21.17
C PHE A 58 13.60 22.87 -21.44
N GLU A 59 14.01 22.86 -22.69
CA GLU A 59 15.38 23.12 -23.15
C GLU A 59 15.88 24.53 -22.79
N GLU A 60 14.97 25.50 -22.66
CA GLU A 60 15.31 26.91 -22.35
C GLU A 60 15.82 27.09 -20.90
N ILE A 61 15.54 26.14 -20.03
CA ILE A 61 15.96 26.17 -18.63
C ILE A 61 17.11 25.24 -18.31
N LEU A 62 17.55 24.42 -19.27
CA LEU A 62 18.64 23.48 -19.07
C LEU A 62 20.00 24.19 -18.98
N PRO A 63 20.95 23.66 -18.20
CA PRO A 63 22.30 24.19 -18.15
C PRO A 63 23.02 23.97 -19.48
N PRO A 64 23.96 24.86 -19.86
CA PRO A 64 24.76 24.68 -21.05
C PRO A 64 25.56 23.37 -21.07
N GLU A 65 26.01 22.93 -19.89
CA GLU A 65 26.72 21.67 -19.69
C GLU A 65 25.93 20.82 -18.67
N PRO A 66 25.18 19.82 -19.13
CA PRO A 66 24.44 18.92 -18.27
C PRO A 66 25.34 18.13 -17.31
N PHE A 67 24.79 17.79 -16.14
CA PHE A 67 25.38 16.91 -15.11
C PHE A 67 26.66 17.45 -14.43
N GLN A 68 27.02 18.71 -14.61
CA GLN A 68 28.21 19.32 -14.03
C GLN A 68 27.94 20.15 -12.78
N GLY A 69 26.67 20.21 -12.35
CA GLY A 69 26.27 20.95 -11.16
C GLY A 69 26.87 20.39 -9.87
N SER A 70 27.17 21.28 -8.91
CA SER A 70 27.60 20.90 -7.56
C SER A 70 26.54 21.26 -6.53
N THR A 71 26.20 20.32 -5.68
CA THR A 71 25.27 20.51 -4.56
C THR A 71 25.97 20.76 -3.22
N ALA A 72 27.29 20.96 -3.22
CA ALA A 72 28.06 21.15 -1.99
C ALA A 72 27.49 22.29 -1.13
N LYS A 73 27.17 23.45 -1.73
CA LYS A 73 26.64 24.62 -1.01
C LYS A 73 25.11 24.66 -1.07
N VAL A 74 24.54 24.63 -2.26
CA VAL A 74 23.11 24.79 -2.52
C VAL A 74 22.63 23.79 -3.56
N LEU A 75 21.34 23.47 -3.54
CA LEU A 75 20.65 22.72 -4.56
C LEU A 75 19.73 23.69 -5.33
N LYS A 76 20.01 23.89 -6.63
CA LYS A 76 19.23 24.75 -7.52
C LYS A 76 18.41 23.90 -8.48
N LEU A 77 17.12 24.18 -8.53
CA LEU A 77 16.16 23.48 -9.40
C LEU A 77 15.54 24.50 -10.37
N PRO A 78 16.00 24.58 -11.62
CA PRO A 78 15.38 25.43 -12.65
C PRO A 78 13.89 25.06 -12.82
N MET A 79 13.03 26.10 -12.84
CA MET A 79 11.58 25.94 -12.88
C MET A 79 10.95 26.48 -14.16
N GLY A 80 11.50 27.57 -14.66
CA GLY A 80 10.89 28.32 -15.77
C GLY A 80 11.58 29.65 -16.02
N ILE A 81 10.92 30.51 -16.75
CA ILE A 81 11.42 31.85 -17.12
C ILE A 81 10.59 32.91 -16.40
N GLY A 82 11.28 33.83 -15.77
CA GLY A 82 10.73 35.02 -15.13
C GLY A 82 10.76 36.27 -16.00
N ASP A 83 10.56 37.42 -15.38
CA ASP A 83 10.64 38.71 -16.05
C ASP A 83 12.07 38.92 -16.61
N GLY A 84 12.14 39.45 -17.84
CA GLY A 84 13.43 39.72 -18.54
C GLY A 84 14.15 38.48 -19.02
N ASP A 85 13.42 37.42 -19.37
CA ASP A 85 13.91 36.16 -19.94
C ASP A 85 14.98 35.43 -19.08
N SER A 86 14.96 35.67 -17.77
CA SER A 86 15.88 35.03 -16.84
C SER A 86 15.33 33.70 -16.31
N VAL A 87 16.20 32.68 -16.24
CA VAL A 87 15.84 31.39 -15.62
C VAL A 87 15.62 31.56 -14.12
N VAL A 88 14.41 31.23 -13.67
CA VAL A 88 14.03 31.21 -12.25
C VAL A 88 14.23 29.80 -11.72
N SER A 89 14.93 29.68 -10.60
CA SER A 89 15.23 28.41 -9.95
C SER A 89 14.75 28.43 -8.50
N MET A 90 14.25 27.32 -8.02
CA MET A 90 14.04 27.06 -6.59
C MET A 90 15.38 26.70 -5.96
N VAL A 91 15.77 27.37 -4.87
CA VAL A 91 17.08 27.17 -4.24
C VAL A 91 16.94 26.64 -2.83
N PHE A 92 17.50 25.48 -2.57
CA PHE A 92 17.56 24.87 -1.23
C PHE A 92 18.97 24.99 -0.65
N GLY A 93 19.04 25.28 0.65
CA GLY A 93 20.31 25.31 1.38
C GLY A 93 20.85 26.74 1.57
N GLU A 94 20.24 27.77 1.01
CA GLU A 94 20.62 29.15 1.18
C GLU A 94 19.82 29.81 2.33
N GLY A 95 20.45 30.59 3.16
CA GLY A 95 19.79 31.35 4.25
C GLY A 95 18.92 30.47 5.14
N THR A 96 17.61 30.71 5.10
CA THR A 96 16.56 29.98 5.81
C THR A 96 15.80 29.01 4.90
N SER A 97 16.09 29.01 3.60
CA SER A 97 15.37 28.28 2.54
C SER A 97 15.83 26.82 2.43
N HIS A 98 15.26 25.95 3.25
CA HIS A 98 15.70 24.54 3.32
C HIS A 98 14.63 23.53 2.93
N HIS A 99 13.37 23.91 3.04
CA HIS A 99 12.22 23.07 2.71
C HIS A 99 11.18 23.90 1.97
N GLY A 100 10.39 23.26 1.10
CA GLY A 100 9.44 23.95 0.25
C GLY A 100 8.02 23.39 0.29
N LEU A 101 7.05 24.28 0.06
CA LEU A 101 5.64 23.94 -0.08
C LEU A 101 5.11 24.47 -1.41
N ILE A 102 4.47 23.60 -2.18
CA ILE A 102 3.81 23.93 -3.44
C ILE A 102 2.30 23.81 -3.24
N GLY A 103 1.57 24.86 -3.61
CA GLY A 103 0.11 24.85 -3.67
C GLY A 103 -0.40 25.21 -5.05
N GLY A 104 -1.44 24.53 -5.51
CA GLY A 104 -2.06 24.87 -6.79
C GLY A 104 -3.33 24.08 -7.03
N GLY A 105 -4.41 24.79 -7.40
CA GLY A 105 -5.69 24.14 -7.69
C GLY A 105 -5.63 23.15 -8.83
N THR A 106 -6.65 22.30 -8.92
CA THR A 106 -6.77 21.29 -9.99
C THR A 106 -6.66 21.95 -11.37
N GLY A 107 -5.77 21.42 -12.20
CA GLY A 107 -5.48 21.98 -13.52
C GLY A 107 -4.57 23.22 -13.52
N GLY A 108 -4.08 23.68 -12.36
CA GLY A 108 -3.17 24.83 -12.23
C GLY A 108 -1.76 24.61 -12.78
N GLY A 109 -1.35 23.37 -13.01
CA GLY A 109 -0.01 23.01 -13.53
C GLY A 109 0.93 22.42 -12.48
N LYS A 110 0.43 21.98 -11.31
CA LYS A 110 1.23 21.38 -10.23
C LYS A 110 2.08 20.20 -10.71
N SER A 111 1.46 19.22 -11.38
CA SER A 111 2.17 18.07 -11.93
C SER A 111 3.23 18.47 -12.95
N THR A 112 2.91 19.42 -13.83
CA THR A 112 3.90 19.99 -14.78
C THR A 112 5.11 20.56 -14.06
N LEU A 113 4.88 21.37 -13.01
CA LEU A 113 5.97 21.92 -12.20
C LEU A 113 6.79 20.83 -11.53
N LEU A 114 6.16 19.83 -10.92
CA LEU A 114 6.87 18.71 -10.27
C LEU A 114 7.76 17.96 -11.27
N HIS A 115 7.23 17.63 -12.46
CA HIS A 115 8.03 17.01 -13.51
C HIS A 115 9.20 17.90 -13.97
N THR A 116 8.95 19.20 -14.14
CA THR A 116 10.00 20.16 -14.52
C THR A 116 11.12 20.17 -13.48
N LEU A 117 10.78 20.23 -12.19
CA LEU A 117 11.76 20.20 -11.09
C LEU A 117 12.56 18.89 -11.04
N ILE A 118 11.89 17.75 -11.19
CA ILE A 118 12.54 16.44 -11.20
C ILE A 118 13.49 16.32 -12.38
N MET A 119 13.00 16.61 -13.59
CA MET A 119 13.78 16.48 -14.82
C MET A 119 14.95 17.46 -14.86
N SER A 120 14.73 18.75 -14.51
CA SER A 120 15.80 19.75 -14.49
C SER A 120 16.86 19.43 -13.44
N SER A 121 16.47 18.88 -12.30
CA SER A 121 17.42 18.45 -11.27
C SER A 121 18.32 17.30 -11.75
N MET A 122 17.76 16.28 -12.40
CA MET A 122 18.54 15.17 -12.95
C MET A 122 19.44 15.59 -14.12
N MET A 123 19.04 16.62 -14.87
CA MET A 123 19.89 17.18 -15.95
C MET A 123 20.99 18.09 -15.42
N ASN A 124 20.81 18.73 -14.26
CA ASN A 124 21.83 19.59 -13.66
C ASN A 124 22.92 18.81 -12.91
N TYR A 125 22.54 17.75 -12.20
CA TYR A 125 23.41 17.08 -11.25
C TYR A 125 23.66 15.62 -11.63
N SER A 126 24.79 15.08 -11.20
CA SER A 126 25.06 13.63 -11.27
C SER A 126 24.42 12.89 -10.09
N PRO A 127 24.25 11.55 -10.16
CA PRO A 127 23.75 10.74 -9.03
C PRO A 127 24.61 10.85 -7.76
N GLU A 128 25.87 11.23 -7.88
CA GLU A 128 26.80 11.45 -6.78
C GLU A 128 26.55 12.79 -6.07
N GLN A 129 25.82 13.69 -6.70
CA GLN A 129 25.48 15.01 -6.18
C GLN A 129 24.03 15.07 -5.64
N LEU A 130 23.10 14.30 -6.22
CA LEU A 130 21.68 14.37 -5.91
C LEU A 130 21.01 12.99 -5.86
N ASN A 131 20.32 12.73 -4.75
CA ASN A 131 19.40 11.61 -4.62
C ASN A 131 17.96 12.11 -4.51
N LEU A 132 17.07 11.50 -5.27
CA LEU A 132 15.64 11.80 -5.30
C LEU A 132 14.82 10.69 -4.62
N TYR A 133 13.86 11.10 -3.80
CA TYR A 133 12.82 10.27 -3.23
C TYR A 133 11.49 10.85 -3.72
N LEU A 134 10.77 10.11 -4.54
CA LEU A 134 9.53 10.55 -5.16
C LEU A 134 8.36 9.78 -4.56
N MET A 135 7.39 10.50 -3.99
CA MET A 135 6.24 9.92 -3.31
C MET A 135 4.95 10.52 -3.88
N ASP A 136 4.11 9.66 -4.45
CA ASP A 136 2.76 9.98 -4.92
C ASP A 136 1.76 9.23 -4.04
N PHE A 137 0.93 9.97 -3.30
CA PHE A 137 -0.09 9.41 -2.40
C PHE A 137 -1.47 9.32 -3.06
N LYS A 138 -1.60 9.68 -4.34
CA LYS A 138 -2.90 9.73 -5.03
C LYS A 138 -2.87 8.99 -6.36
N GLY A 139 -3.08 7.67 -6.30
CA GLY A 139 -3.25 6.83 -7.49
C GLY A 139 -1.98 6.55 -8.30
N GLY A 140 -0.81 7.00 -7.86
CA GLY A 140 0.50 6.59 -8.38
C GLY A 140 0.82 6.93 -9.84
N THR A 141 -0.06 7.66 -10.53
CA THR A 141 0.05 7.86 -11.99
C THR A 141 1.05 8.94 -12.39
N GLU A 142 1.23 9.95 -11.53
CA GLU A 142 2.05 11.12 -11.87
C GLU A 142 3.52 10.75 -12.04
N PHE A 143 4.10 9.96 -11.14
CA PHE A 143 5.52 9.61 -11.19
C PHE A 143 5.82 8.28 -11.88
N LYS A 144 4.82 7.57 -12.42
CA LYS A 144 5.00 6.25 -13.04
C LYS A 144 5.95 6.26 -14.24
N ILE A 145 6.06 7.39 -14.95
CA ILE A 145 6.97 7.53 -16.08
C ILE A 145 8.44 7.28 -15.70
N TYR A 146 8.82 7.54 -14.45
CA TYR A 146 10.20 7.35 -13.97
C TYR A 146 10.55 5.88 -13.69
N GLU A 147 9.58 4.97 -13.69
CA GLU A 147 9.83 3.53 -13.61
C GLU A 147 10.39 2.94 -14.90
N SER A 148 10.13 3.62 -16.05
CA SER A 148 10.44 3.10 -17.39
C SER A 148 11.93 2.97 -17.69
N GLU A 149 12.78 3.67 -16.97
CA GLU A 149 14.21 3.75 -17.23
C GLU A 149 15.05 3.52 -15.95
N ARG A 150 16.29 3.10 -16.14
CA ARG A 150 17.24 2.95 -15.04
C ARG A 150 17.80 4.31 -14.64
N LEU A 151 17.32 4.89 -13.53
CA LEU A 151 17.64 6.25 -13.08
C LEU A 151 18.40 6.24 -11.74
N PRO A 152 19.74 6.27 -11.74
CA PRO A 152 20.54 6.19 -10.51
C PRO A 152 20.32 7.34 -9.50
N HIS A 153 19.78 8.47 -9.96
CA HIS A 153 19.40 9.59 -9.09
C HIS A 153 18.22 9.24 -8.17
N ILE A 154 17.28 8.42 -8.66
CA ILE A 154 16.07 8.05 -7.90
C ILE A 154 16.41 6.87 -7.01
N LYS A 155 16.37 7.08 -5.71
CA LYS A 155 16.58 6.02 -4.72
C LYS A 155 15.30 5.32 -4.34
N LEU A 156 14.18 6.06 -4.39
CA LEU A 156 12.88 5.55 -4.06
C LEU A 156 11.81 6.21 -4.93
N LEU A 157 10.95 5.37 -5.49
CA LEU A 157 9.75 5.75 -6.23
C LEU A 157 8.54 5.07 -5.57
N ALA A 158 7.75 5.83 -4.81
CA ALA A 158 6.55 5.35 -4.15
C ALA A 158 5.31 5.81 -4.92
N LEU A 159 4.61 4.85 -5.52
CA LEU A 159 3.40 5.04 -6.32
C LEU A 159 2.20 4.53 -5.53
N ASP A 160 1.15 5.34 -5.42
CA ASP A 160 -0.04 5.04 -4.60
C ASP A 160 0.35 4.60 -3.17
N ALA A 161 1.16 5.44 -2.54
CA ALA A 161 1.82 5.08 -1.29
C ALA A 161 0.85 5.03 -0.11
N LEU A 162 0.96 3.97 0.69
CA LEU A 162 0.27 3.86 1.96
C LEU A 162 0.93 4.73 3.05
N GLN A 163 0.18 5.15 4.06
CA GLN A 163 0.72 5.96 5.17
C GLN A 163 1.88 5.24 5.89
N GLU A 164 1.76 3.94 6.13
CA GLU A 164 2.78 3.11 6.77
C GLU A 164 4.08 3.05 5.96
N PHE A 165 3.96 2.99 4.63
CA PHE A 165 5.14 3.06 3.77
C PHE A 165 5.79 4.44 3.82
N GLY A 166 4.98 5.50 3.78
CA GLY A 166 5.45 6.87 3.97
C GLY A 166 6.15 7.09 5.32
N GLU A 167 5.61 6.52 6.41
CA GLU A 167 6.25 6.50 7.72
C GLU A 167 7.66 5.88 7.64
N SER A 168 7.78 4.71 7.02
CA SER A 168 9.07 4.02 6.91
C SER A 168 10.11 4.80 6.10
N ILE A 169 9.67 5.57 5.09
CA ILE A 169 10.56 6.46 4.33
C ILE A 169 11.09 7.58 5.24
N LEU A 170 10.21 8.21 6.02
CA LEU A 170 10.64 9.25 6.97
C LEU A 170 11.56 8.69 8.05
N GLU A 171 11.31 7.48 8.56
CA GLU A 171 12.23 6.79 9.49
C GLU A 171 13.60 6.55 8.85
N ASN A 172 13.62 6.06 7.61
CA ASN A 172 14.86 5.83 6.86
C ASN A 172 15.66 7.12 6.65
N LEU A 173 15.00 8.24 6.33
CA LEU A 173 15.63 9.54 6.19
C LEU A 173 16.22 10.05 7.51
N VAL A 174 15.52 9.87 8.62
CA VAL A 174 16.04 10.20 9.96
C VAL A 174 17.25 9.35 10.31
N GLN A 175 17.24 8.07 9.99
CA GLN A 175 18.39 7.19 10.16
C GLN A 175 19.57 7.61 9.29
N GLU A 176 19.31 7.98 8.03
CA GLU A 176 20.37 8.50 7.14
C GLU A 176 20.99 9.80 7.68
N MET A 177 20.20 10.70 8.25
CA MET A 177 20.74 11.89 8.93
C MET A 177 21.65 11.51 10.10
N ALA A 178 21.30 10.50 10.86
CA ALA A 178 22.14 9.98 11.95
C ALA A 178 23.44 9.37 11.40
N ASN A 179 23.37 8.59 10.33
CA ASN A 179 24.53 8.02 9.66
C ASN A 179 25.50 9.13 9.17
N ARG A 180 24.95 10.17 8.53
CA ARG A 180 25.73 11.34 8.07
C ARG A 180 26.38 12.07 9.24
N SER A 181 25.67 12.27 10.36
CA SER A 181 26.22 12.84 11.57
C SER A 181 27.45 12.06 12.07
N ASP A 182 27.38 10.74 12.06
CA ASP A 182 28.49 9.89 12.50
C ASP A 182 29.68 9.94 11.52
N ILE A 183 29.42 9.99 10.21
CA ILE A 183 30.45 10.18 9.19
C ILE A 183 31.15 11.54 9.42
N PHE A 184 30.40 12.62 9.61
CA PHE A 184 30.94 13.96 9.84
C PHE A 184 31.84 14.01 11.09
N LYS A 185 31.38 13.40 12.20
CA LYS A 185 32.18 13.32 13.44
C LYS A 185 33.49 12.57 13.23
N ARG A 186 33.45 11.42 12.55
CA ARG A 186 34.64 10.58 12.30
C ARG A 186 35.61 11.22 11.31
N SER A 187 35.14 12.05 10.39
CA SER A 187 35.95 12.64 9.32
C SER A 187 36.60 13.98 9.69
N GLY A 188 36.47 14.44 10.94
CA GLY A 188 37.08 15.70 11.35
C GLY A 188 36.19 16.57 12.24
N GLY A 189 35.06 16.05 12.72
CA GLY A 189 34.13 16.75 13.60
C GLY A 189 33.28 17.80 12.91
N TYR A 190 32.98 17.60 11.63
CA TYR A 190 32.10 18.49 10.89
C TYR A 190 30.66 18.41 11.40
N THR A 191 29.89 19.48 11.20
CA THR A 191 28.49 19.58 11.62
C THR A 191 27.53 19.83 10.44
N LYS A 192 28.09 20.17 9.27
CA LYS A 192 27.32 20.47 8.06
C LYS A 192 27.89 19.75 6.85
N LEU A 193 27.02 19.41 5.92
CA LEU A 193 27.38 18.80 4.63
C LEU A 193 28.38 19.65 3.85
N GLU A 194 28.17 20.97 3.76
CA GLU A 194 29.04 21.89 3.05
C GLU A 194 30.47 21.82 3.59
N ASP A 195 30.65 21.85 4.90
CA ASP A 195 31.96 21.79 5.56
C ASP A 195 32.64 20.43 5.27
N TYR A 196 31.87 19.34 5.38
CA TYR A 196 32.37 17.99 5.10
C TYR A 196 32.88 17.87 3.66
N VAL A 197 32.03 18.21 2.67
CA VAL A 197 32.38 18.08 1.24
C VAL A 197 33.55 18.99 0.87
N THR A 198 33.56 20.24 1.35
CA THR A 198 34.59 21.22 1.03
C THR A 198 35.97 20.85 1.60
N ASN A 199 36.00 20.35 2.85
CA ASN A 199 37.27 20.08 3.53
C ASN A 199 37.82 18.68 3.26
N THR A 200 36.96 17.70 2.98
CA THR A 200 37.42 16.31 2.71
C THR A 200 37.60 16.03 1.24
N GLY A 201 36.93 16.77 0.35
CA GLY A 201 36.83 16.47 -1.09
C GLY A 201 35.97 15.25 -1.40
N ASN A 202 35.36 14.61 -0.39
CA ASN A 202 34.50 13.45 -0.61
C ASN A 202 33.10 13.91 -1.08
N SER A 203 32.55 13.23 -2.08
CA SER A 203 31.18 13.46 -2.49
C SER A 203 30.17 12.91 -1.46
N MET A 204 29.11 13.66 -1.24
CA MET A 204 27.93 13.21 -0.49
C MET A 204 26.70 13.87 -1.11
N PRO A 205 25.79 13.10 -1.71
CA PRO A 205 24.65 13.67 -2.42
C PRO A 205 23.68 14.36 -1.47
N ARG A 206 23.11 15.50 -1.88
CA ARG A 206 21.91 16.03 -1.22
C ARG A 206 20.73 15.11 -1.50
N ILE A 207 19.81 15.04 -0.58
CA ILE A 207 18.57 14.27 -0.71
C ILE A 207 17.42 15.27 -0.87
N LEU A 208 16.66 15.13 -1.95
CA LEU A 208 15.43 15.86 -2.19
C LEU A 208 14.27 14.87 -2.17
N VAL A 209 13.36 15.07 -1.23
CA VAL A 209 12.13 14.30 -1.09
C VAL A 209 10.99 15.12 -1.66
N ILE A 210 10.35 14.63 -2.71
CA ILE A 210 9.19 15.26 -3.34
C ILE A 210 7.96 14.44 -2.99
N MET A 211 7.01 15.07 -2.30
CA MET A 211 5.76 14.44 -1.88
C MET A 211 4.60 15.11 -2.60
N ASP A 212 3.94 14.39 -3.51
CA ASP A 212 2.68 14.85 -4.08
C ASP A 212 1.50 14.40 -3.23
N GLU A 213 0.53 15.30 -3.05
CA GLU A 213 -0.64 15.15 -2.17
C GLU A 213 -0.25 14.69 -0.74
N PHE A 214 0.77 15.35 -0.18
CA PHE A 214 1.37 15.02 1.12
C PHE A 214 0.38 14.95 2.28
N GLN A 215 -0.77 15.63 2.18
CA GLN A 215 -1.79 15.64 3.23
C GLN A 215 -2.28 14.24 3.60
N ILE A 216 -2.27 13.30 2.66
CA ILE A 216 -2.70 11.91 2.91
C ILE A 216 -1.81 11.25 3.97
N LEU A 217 -0.51 11.53 3.95
CA LEU A 217 0.45 10.99 4.93
C LEU A 217 0.16 11.44 6.37
N PHE A 218 -0.39 12.65 6.54
CA PHE A 218 -0.62 13.28 7.83
C PHE A 218 -2.09 13.33 8.23
N ASP A 219 -2.96 12.63 7.49
CA ASP A 219 -4.39 12.55 7.78
C ASP A 219 -4.66 11.59 8.94
N SER A 220 -5.23 12.12 10.03
CA SER A 220 -5.60 11.32 11.21
C SER A 220 -6.86 10.46 10.99
N GLY A 221 -7.61 10.71 9.93
CA GLY A 221 -8.83 9.97 9.59
C GLY A 221 -8.55 8.53 9.15
N THR A 222 -7.41 8.29 8.52
CA THR A 222 -7.02 6.95 8.03
C THR A 222 -6.36 6.13 9.15
N ASN A 223 -5.24 6.60 9.68
CA ASN A 223 -4.54 5.96 10.79
C ASN A 223 -3.88 7.02 11.69
N ARG A 224 -4.55 7.38 12.77
CA ARG A 224 -4.11 8.46 13.66
C ARG A 224 -2.70 8.24 14.23
N LYS A 225 -2.38 7.02 14.65
CA LYS A 225 -1.07 6.71 15.26
C LYS A 225 0.06 6.86 14.23
N VAL A 226 -0.16 6.40 13.01
CA VAL A 226 0.82 6.55 11.91
C VAL A 226 0.98 8.03 11.57
N ALA A 227 -0.12 8.77 11.39
CA ALA A 227 -0.09 10.21 11.07
C ALA A 227 0.68 11.03 12.12
N GLU A 228 0.46 10.75 13.44
CA GLU A 228 1.19 11.40 14.53
C GLU A 228 2.70 11.06 14.50
N ARG A 229 3.07 9.81 14.20
CA ARG A 229 4.50 9.44 14.05
C ARG A 229 5.12 10.11 12.82
N CYS A 230 4.44 10.11 11.69
CA CYS A 230 4.88 10.83 10.48
C CYS A 230 5.10 12.32 10.76
N ALA A 231 4.19 12.97 11.50
CA ALA A 231 4.34 14.38 11.86
C ALA A 231 5.59 14.64 12.71
N ASN A 232 5.89 13.77 13.68
CA ASN A 232 7.08 13.87 14.52
C ASN A 232 8.38 13.67 13.71
N LEU A 233 8.38 12.69 12.79
CA LEU A 233 9.51 12.42 11.90
C LEU A 233 9.76 13.60 10.93
N ALA A 234 8.69 14.10 10.31
CA ALA A 234 8.76 15.27 9.43
C ALA A 234 9.28 16.50 10.17
N LYS A 235 8.79 16.77 11.39
CA LYS A 235 9.29 17.83 12.26
C LYS A 235 10.79 17.72 12.50
N LYS A 236 11.28 16.51 12.79
CA LYS A 236 12.72 16.28 12.99
C LYS A 236 13.50 16.56 11.70
N ILE A 237 13.01 16.11 10.53
CA ILE A 237 13.67 16.34 9.26
C ILE A 237 13.71 17.85 8.92
N VAL A 238 12.63 18.59 9.08
CA VAL A 238 12.62 20.04 8.77
C VAL A 238 13.50 20.85 9.73
N THR A 239 13.68 20.36 10.96
CA THR A 239 14.52 21.06 11.97
C THR A 239 16.01 20.79 11.77
N GLU A 240 16.38 19.55 11.46
CA GLU A 240 17.78 19.09 11.46
C GLU A 240 18.32 18.83 10.04
N GLY A 241 17.46 18.51 9.06
CA GLY A 241 17.82 18.06 7.71
C GLY A 241 18.76 18.99 6.95
N ARG A 242 18.65 20.30 7.21
CA ARG A 242 19.55 21.32 6.67
C ARG A 242 21.02 20.94 6.83
N SER A 243 21.40 20.53 8.02
CA SER A 243 22.80 20.22 8.32
C SER A 243 23.33 19.02 7.56
N TYR A 244 22.43 18.10 7.21
CA TYR A 244 22.75 16.85 6.52
C TYR A 244 22.42 16.86 5.04
N GLY A 245 21.94 17.98 4.49
CA GLY A 245 21.56 18.11 3.08
C GLY A 245 20.32 17.33 2.72
N VAL A 246 19.35 17.20 3.65
CA VAL A 246 18.04 16.57 3.40
C VAL A 246 16.98 17.64 3.32
N HIS A 247 16.24 17.65 2.20
CA HIS A 247 15.26 18.67 1.87
C HIS A 247 13.91 18.02 1.56
N LEU A 248 12.81 18.59 2.10
CA LEU A 248 11.43 18.18 1.80
C LEU A 248 10.80 19.21 0.88
N LEU A 249 10.15 18.75 -0.16
CA LEU A 249 9.29 19.52 -1.05
C LEU A 249 7.90 18.87 -1.04
N MET A 250 6.95 19.52 -0.38
CA MET A 250 5.58 19.04 -0.21
C MET A 250 4.66 19.76 -1.19
N ALA A 251 3.81 19.02 -1.87
CA ALA A 251 2.84 19.57 -2.84
C ALA A 251 1.42 19.13 -2.51
N THR A 252 0.45 20.05 -2.67
CA THR A 252 -0.98 19.80 -2.45
C THR A 252 -1.86 20.59 -3.41
N GLN A 253 -3.05 20.09 -3.68
CA GLN A 253 -4.07 20.79 -4.45
C GLN A 253 -4.92 21.74 -3.59
N SER A 254 -4.93 21.57 -2.26
CA SER A 254 -5.69 22.44 -1.35
C SER A 254 -4.94 22.65 -0.05
N THR A 255 -4.65 23.90 0.26
CA THR A 255 -4.00 24.29 1.52
C THR A 255 -4.97 24.31 2.69
N LYS A 256 -6.28 24.38 2.45
CA LYS A 256 -7.31 24.41 3.51
C LYS A 256 -7.26 23.16 4.39
N ILE A 257 -6.94 22.02 3.79
CA ILE A 257 -6.85 20.75 4.50
C ILE A 257 -5.66 20.69 5.47
N ILE A 258 -4.63 21.52 5.25
CA ILE A 258 -3.40 21.47 6.09
C ILE A 258 -3.70 21.81 7.55
N SER A 259 -4.70 22.67 7.82
CA SER A 259 -5.10 23.03 9.18
C SER A 259 -5.74 21.86 9.96
N THR A 260 -6.16 20.80 9.29
CA THR A 260 -6.79 19.61 9.90
C THR A 260 -5.82 18.46 10.10
N LEU A 261 -4.59 18.59 9.58
CA LEU A 261 -3.56 17.55 9.66
C LEU A 261 -2.91 17.48 11.04
N THR A 262 -2.24 16.37 11.29
CA THR A 262 -1.42 16.17 12.51
C THR A 262 -0.15 17.01 12.52
N LEU A 263 0.22 17.63 11.40
CA LEU A 263 1.38 18.53 11.31
C LEU A 263 1.15 19.80 12.13
N ASP A 264 2.07 20.11 13.04
CA ASP A 264 2.02 21.37 13.77
C ASP A 264 2.38 22.56 12.87
N ARG A 265 1.83 23.72 13.24
CA ARG A 265 2.05 24.97 12.50
C ARG A 265 3.53 25.33 12.36
N GLY A 266 4.35 25.06 13.40
CA GLY A 266 5.78 25.35 13.36
C GLY A 266 6.52 24.52 12.32
N THR A 267 6.10 23.28 12.10
CA THR A 267 6.65 22.42 11.02
C THR A 267 6.33 23.01 9.64
N ILE A 268 5.10 23.45 9.42
CA ILE A 268 4.71 24.08 8.14
C ILE A 268 5.42 25.42 7.93
N GLU A 269 5.66 26.19 8.98
CA GLU A 269 6.40 27.46 8.90
C GLU A 269 7.89 27.29 8.55
N GLN A 270 8.46 26.11 8.78
CA GLN A 270 9.83 25.77 8.32
C GLN A 270 9.91 25.50 6.80
N MET A 271 8.76 25.33 6.12
CA MET A 271 8.69 25.25 4.67
C MET A 271 8.78 26.69 4.11
N ARG A 272 9.97 27.28 4.14
CA ARG A 272 10.19 28.70 3.81
C ARG A 272 9.98 29.01 2.33
N ILE A 273 10.39 28.10 1.47
CA ILE A 273 10.20 28.23 0.03
C ILE A 273 8.72 27.96 -0.28
N ARG A 274 8.05 28.94 -0.90
CA ARG A 274 6.64 28.84 -1.27
C ARG A 274 6.48 29.00 -2.76
N VAL A 275 5.73 28.08 -3.35
CA VAL A 275 5.33 28.18 -4.76
C VAL A 275 3.82 28.07 -4.85
N GLY A 276 3.23 29.05 -5.51
CA GLY A 276 1.81 29.07 -5.83
C GLY A 276 1.59 28.98 -7.34
N LEU A 277 0.74 28.04 -7.72
CA LEU A 277 0.12 28.03 -9.05
C LEU A 277 -1.33 28.49 -8.89
N LYS A 278 -2.01 28.72 -10.01
CA LYS A 278 -3.38 29.25 -9.99
C LYS A 278 -4.26 28.54 -8.96
N CYS A 279 -4.64 29.25 -7.91
CA CYS A 279 -5.48 28.78 -6.80
C CYS A 279 -6.36 29.92 -6.26
N GLY A 280 -7.23 29.60 -5.31
CA GLY A 280 -8.12 30.58 -4.68
C GLY A 280 -7.38 31.56 -3.74
N GLU A 281 -8.06 32.65 -3.35
CA GLU A 281 -7.49 33.67 -2.44
C GLU A 281 -7.08 33.06 -1.08
N ASP A 282 -7.91 32.19 -0.50
CA ASP A 282 -7.60 31.55 0.79
C ASP A 282 -6.34 30.68 0.72
N ASP A 283 -6.18 29.91 -0.36
CA ASP A 283 -4.98 29.10 -0.59
C ASP A 283 -3.76 29.98 -0.80
N THR A 284 -3.91 31.08 -1.56
CA THR A 284 -2.83 32.05 -1.78
C THR A 284 -2.41 32.73 -0.49
N ARG A 285 -3.37 33.10 0.35
CA ARG A 285 -3.12 33.69 1.66
C ARG A 285 -2.40 32.72 2.60
N TYR A 286 -2.77 31.45 2.56
CA TYR A 286 -2.08 30.44 3.32
C TYR A 286 -0.63 30.24 2.88
N LEU A 287 -0.39 30.23 1.57
CA LEU A 287 0.95 30.04 1.00
C LEU A 287 1.87 31.23 1.27
N PHE A 288 1.41 32.43 1.04
CA PHE A 288 2.27 33.61 0.99
C PHE A 288 2.05 34.60 2.17
N GLY A 289 1.09 34.31 3.05
CA GLY A 289 0.68 35.25 4.12
C GLY A 289 -0.09 36.45 3.60
N ASP A 290 -0.65 37.24 4.53
CA ASP A 290 -1.49 38.42 4.17
C ASP A 290 -0.70 39.48 3.38
N THR A 291 0.56 39.68 3.72
CA THR A 291 1.42 40.73 3.12
C THR A 291 1.68 40.47 1.64
N HIS A 292 1.90 39.24 1.27
CA HIS A 292 2.30 38.86 -0.10
C HIS A 292 1.14 38.33 -0.95
N CYS A 293 -0.03 38.03 -0.36
CA CYS A 293 -1.17 37.41 -1.03
C CYS A 293 -1.65 38.23 -2.25
N SER A 294 -1.87 39.53 -2.11
CA SER A 294 -2.40 40.36 -3.20
C SER A 294 -1.43 40.46 -4.40
N ASP A 295 -0.12 40.53 -4.13
CA ASP A 295 0.89 40.54 -5.19
C ASP A 295 1.01 39.18 -5.85
N ALA A 296 0.98 38.10 -5.07
CA ALA A 296 1.00 36.74 -5.58
C ALA A 296 -0.19 36.43 -6.49
N MET A 297 -1.41 36.82 -6.07
CA MET A 297 -2.62 36.67 -6.89
C MET A 297 -2.48 37.35 -8.24
N LYS A 298 -2.03 38.62 -8.25
CA LYS A 298 -1.82 39.36 -9.51
C LYS A 298 -0.81 38.68 -10.42
N LYS A 299 0.29 38.15 -9.86
CA LYS A 299 1.32 37.47 -10.64
C LYS A 299 0.88 36.08 -11.14
N MET A 300 -0.08 35.44 -10.46
CA MET A 300 -0.71 34.19 -10.93
C MET A 300 -1.83 34.43 -11.96
N GLU A 301 -2.27 35.67 -12.16
CA GLU A 301 -3.19 36.04 -13.24
C GLU A 301 -2.45 35.91 -14.58
N GLY A 302 -2.59 34.78 -15.22
CA GLY A 302 -1.92 34.49 -16.47
C GLY A 302 -2.40 33.20 -17.12
N PRO A 303 -1.83 32.85 -18.25
CA PRO A 303 -2.12 31.57 -18.89
C PRO A 303 -1.72 30.40 -18.00
N ARG A 304 -2.21 29.20 -18.33
CA ARG A 304 -1.84 27.97 -17.64
C ARG A 304 -0.31 27.82 -17.57
N GLY A 305 0.20 27.44 -16.39
CA GLY A 305 1.65 27.32 -16.15
C GLY A 305 2.30 28.60 -15.58
N THR A 306 1.53 29.66 -15.32
CA THR A 306 2.02 30.80 -14.53
C THR A 306 2.12 30.38 -13.07
N ALA A 307 3.24 30.68 -12.43
CA ALA A 307 3.53 30.39 -11.03
C ALA A 307 4.17 31.58 -10.34
N VAL A 308 4.13 31.58 -9.04
CA VAL A 308 4.81 32.55 -8.16
C VAL A 308 5.72 31.79 -7.21
N LEU A 309 6.97 32.21 -7.15
CA LEU A 309 7.97 31.74 -6.19
C LEU A 309 8.22 32.82 -5.14
N ASN A 310 8.26 32.44 -3.88
CA ASN A 310 8.83 33.21 -2.80
C ASN A 310 9.83 32.32 -2.02
N GLU A 311 11.07 32.72 -1.97
CA GLU A 311 12.13 31.89 -1.37
C GLU A 311 12.12 31.92 0.16
N ASP A 312 11.64 33.01 0.75
CA ASP A 312 11.34 33.10 2.20
C ASP A 312 10.13 34.01 2.42
N TYR A 313 8.96 33.41 2.47
CA TYR A 313 7.69 34.13 2.58
C TYR A 313 7.51 34.90 3.90
N THR A 314 8.34 34.63 4.90
CA THR A 314 8.30 35.33 6.20
C THR A 314 9.17 36.56 6.27
N GLU A 315 10.10 36.71 5.34
CA GLU A 315 10.96 37.85 5.16
C GLU A 315 10.32 38.84 4.15
N ASN A 316 10.89 40.02 4.02
CA ASN A 316 10.46 40.98 2.98
C ASN A 316 10.97 40.61 1.58
N ASN A 317 11.04 39.32 1.28
CA ASN A 317 11.41 38.83 -0.04
C ASN A 317 10.28 39.07 -1.04
N PRO A 318 10.58 39.61 -2.23
CA PRO A 318 9.54 39.84 -3.23
C PRO A 318 9.08 38.49 -3.80
N ASN A 319 7.80 38.44 -4.11
CA ASN A 319 7.30 37.33 -4.95
C ASN A 319 7.87 37.47 -6.36
N VAL A 320 8.36 36.35 -6.91
CA VAL A 320 8.86 36.27 -8.28
C VAL A 320 7.82 35.56 -9.14
N GLY A 321 7.26 36.27 -10.12
CA GLY A 321 6.38 35.68 -11.12
C GLY A 321 7.21 34.94 -12.17
N LEU A 322 6.74 33.77 -12.61
CA LEU A 322 7.40 33.01 -13.66
C LEU A 322 6.39 32.22 -14.49
N ARG A 323 6.85 31.80 -15.66
CA ARG A 323 6.18 30.78 -16.46
C ARG A 323 6.97 29.48 -16.35
N VAL A 324 6.32 28.45 -15.86
CA VAL A 324 6.91 27.10 -15.70
C VAL A 324 7.26 26.53 -17.07
N ALA A 325 8.46 26.01 -17.21
CA ALA A 325 8.85 25.31 -18.42
C ALA A 325 8.08 23.99 -18.56
N PHE A 326 7.65 23.71 -19.78
CA PHE A 326 6.83 22.54 -20.07
C PHE A 326 7.68 21.41 -20.67
N CYS A 327 7.74 20.32 -19.93
CA CYS A 327 8.36 19.07 -20.37
C CYS A 327 7.24 18.08 -20.74
N ASN A 328 6.93 17.94 -22.03
CA ASN A 328 5.95 16.99 -22.51
C ASN A 328 6.45 15.54 -22.39
N ASP A 329 5.58 14.56 -22.61
CA ASP A 329 5.95 13.14 -22.40
C ASP A 329 7.03 12.64 -23.37
N GLU A 330 7.07 13.15 -24.57
CA GLU A 330 8.12 12.81 -25.55
C GLU A 330 9.47 13.38 -25.09
N THR A 331 9.50 14.62 -24.67
CA THR A 331 10.68 15.28 -24.10
C THR A 331 11.16 14.57 -22.83
N LYS A 332 10.22 14.20 -21.93
CA LYS A 332 10.57 13.41 -20.73
C LYS A 332 11.25 12.09 -21.11
N LYS A 333 10.62 11.29 -21.97
CA LYS A 333 11.18 10.00 -22.43
C LYS A 333 12.56 10.16 -23.08
N TYR A 334 12.73 11.19 -23.89
CA TYR A 334 14.01 11.47 -24.53
C TYR A 334 15.13 11.72 -23.51
N TYR A 335 14.90 12.62 -22.55
CA TYR A 335 15.92 12.94 -21.53
C TYR A 335 16.11 11.83 -20.51
N LEU A 336 15.05 11.09 -20.12
CA LEU A 336 15.18 9.93 -19.24
C LEU A 336 16.08 8.87 -19.84
N LYS A 337 15.94 8.61 -21.15
CA LYS A 337 16.81 7.69 -21.87
C LYS A 337 18.25 8.19 -21.90
N GLN A 338 18.49 9.47 -22.16
CA GLN A 338 19.83 10.07 -22.11
C GLN A 338 20.48 9.93 -20.72
N ILE A 339 19.72 10.18 -19.66
CA ILE A 339 20.19 10.03 -18.28
C ILE A 339 20.56 8.56 -18.01
N SER A 340 19.69 7.62 -18.40
CA SER A 340 19.91 6.19 -18.23
C SER A 340 21.17 5.72 -18.96
N GLU A 341 21.36 6.14 -20.21
CA GLU A 341 22.54 5.82 -21.01
C GLU A 341 23.82 6.46 -20.44
N LYS A 342 23.74 7.73 -20.02
CA LYS A 342 24.89 8.46 -19.45
C LYS A 342 25.43 7.82 -18.19
N PHE A 343 24.55 7.30 -17.33
CA PHE A 343 24.88 6.73 -16.04
C PHE A 343 24.67 5.20 -15.99
N ALA A 344 24.82 4.52 -17.14
CA ALA A 344 24.64 3.07 -17.24
C ALA A 344 25.54 2.28 -16.28
N ASP A 345 26.76 2.75 -16.05
CA ASP A 345 27.74 2.12 -15.15
C ASP A 345 27.59 2.54 -13.69
N SER A 346 26.76 3.55 -13.39
CA SER A 346 26.56 4.01 -12.02
C SER A 346 25.71 3.02 -11.21
N PRO A 347 25.98 2.80 -9.92
CA PRO A 347 25.12 1.97 -9.08
C PRO A 347 23.68 2.51 -9.06
N CYS A 348 22.72 1.68 -9.45
CA CYS A 348 21.31 2.01 -9.37
C CYS A 348 20.64 1.14 -8.31
N THR A 349 20.18 1.80 -7.26
CA THR A 349 19.49 1.16 -6.13
C THR A 349 18.04 1.65 -6.05
N MET A 350 17.44 2.04 -7.17
CA MET A 350 16.07 2.51 -7.22
C MET A 350 15.12 1.41 -6.70
N GLN A 351 14.41 1.73 -5.64
CA GLN A 351 13.33 0.91 -5.12
C GLN A 351 12.00 1.48 -5.61
N VAL A 352 11.17 0.64 -6.18
CA VAL A 352 9.83 1.01 -6.63
C VAL A 352 8.82 0.33 -5.71
N PHE A 353 7.98 1.12 -5.09
CA PHE A 353 6.84 0.65 -4.30
C PHE A 353 5.55 1.14 -4.95
N GLU A 354 4.63 0.23 -5.21
CA GLU A 354 3.29 0.53 -5.70
C GLU A 354 2.29 -0.14 -4.76
N GLY A 355 1.52 0.66 -4.00
CA GLY A 355 0.67 0.18 -2.91
C GLY A 355 -0.41 -0.82 -3.34
N SER A 356 -0.91 -0.70 -4.57
CA SER A 356 -1.92 -1.58 -5.16
C SER A 356 -1.34 -2.77 -5.94
N ARG A 357 0.00 -2.84 -6.12
CA ARG A 357 0.63 -3.85 -6.96
C ARG A 357 0.79 -5.17 -6.22
N THR A 358 0.25 -6.24 -6.80
CA THR A 358 0.60 -7.61 -6.43
C THR A 358 1.78 -8.07 -7.28
N VAL A 359 2.86 -8.48 -6.63
CA VAL A 359 4.01 -9.04 -7.35
C VAL A 359 3.78 -10.53 -7.57
N PRO A 360 3.74 -11.04 -8.81
CA PRO A 360 3.65 -12.47 -9.07
C PRO A 360 4.83 -13.21 -8.42
N MET A 361 4.55 -14.34 -7.78
CA MET A 361 5.57 -15.11 -7.05
C MET A 361 6.77 -15.47 -7.92
N LEU A 362 6.55 -15.88 -9.16
CA LEU A 362 7.62 -16.27 -10.08
C LEU A 362 8.53 -15.08 -10.43
N ASP A 363 7.95 -13.91 -10.68
CA ASP A 363 8.70 -12.68 -10.96
C ASP A 363 9.52 -12.25 -9.74
N TYR A 364 8.93 -12.37 -8.55
CA TYR A 364 9.60 -12.08 -7.28
C TYR A 364 10.83 -12.97 -7.06
N LEU A 365 10.67 -14.28 -7.28
CA LEU A 365 11.76 -15.26 -7.15
C LEU A 365 12.86 -15.04 -8.21
N ALA A 366 12.46 -14.77 -9.46
CA ALA A 366 13.38 -14.51 -10.57
C ALA A 366 14.18 -13.23 -10.37
N ALA A 367 13.53 -12.15 -9.95
CA ALA A 367 14.18 -10.86 -9.71
C ALA A 367 15.26 -10.92 -8.62
N ARG A 368 15.14 -11.86 -7.68
CA ARG A 368 16.11 -12.10 -6.59
C ARG A 368 17.03 -13.27 -6.84
N SER A 369 16.97 -13.89 -8.03
CA SER A 369 17.75 -15.08 -8.38
C SER A 369 17.58 -16.23 -7.36
N ILE A 370 16.39 -16.36 -6.80
CA ILE A 370 16.07 -17.42 -5.82
C ILE A 370 15.88 -18.72 -6.59
N GLY A 371 16.78 -19.66 -6.35
CA GLY A 371 16.76 -20.98 -6.95
C GLY A 371 16.42 -22.07 -5.96
N ILE A 372 16.45 -23.33 -6.45
CA ILE A 372 16.20 -24.51 -5.62
C ILE A 372 17.36 -24.70 -4.63
N ALA A 373 17.04 -24.71 -3.35
CA ALA A 373 17.98 -24.97 -2.26
C ALA A 373 18.15 -26.47 -1.97
N ASP A 374 19.30 -26.83 -1.40
CA ASP A 374 19.57 -28.18 -0.84
C ASP A 374 20.10 -28.01 0.59
N THR A 375 19.23 -27.57 1.47
CA THR A 375 19.57 -27.22 2.85
C THR A 375 18.63 -27.91 3.83
N SER A 376 19.07 -28.06 5.09
CA SER A 376 18.23 -28.61 6.17
C SER A 376 17.19 -27.63 6.70
N THR A 377 17.15 -26.41 6.17
CA THR A 377 16.22 -25.35 6.55
C THR A 377 15.33 -24.98 5.39
N VAL A 378 14.09 -24.58 5.66
CA VAL A 378 13.15 -24.07 4.66
C VAL A 378 12.98 -22.58 4.89
N THR A 379 13.19 -21.77 3.85
CA THR A 379 12.91 -20.34 3.86
C THR A 379 11.66 -20.06 3.04
N VAL A 380 10.68 -19.45 3.66
CA VAL A 380 9.45 -18.99 3.02
C VAL A 380 9.60 -17.52 2.67
N HIS A 381 9.51 -17.22 1.40
CA HIS A 381 9.58 -15.86 0.86
C HIS A 381 8.19 -15.24 0.88
N MET A 382 7.90 -14.44 1.91
CA MET A 382 6.56 -13.87 2.13
C MET A 382 6.24 -12.68 1.23
N GLY A 383 7.25 -12.01 0.69
CA GLY A 383 7.09 -10.82 -0.15
C GLY A 383 7.83 -9.60 0.38
N GLU A 384 7.40 -8.43 -0.09
CA GLU A 384 7.97 -7.15 0.30
C GLU A 384 7.25 -6.59 1.52
N LYS A 385 8.01 -6.03 2.46
CA LYS A 385 7.42 -5.32 3.59
C LYS A 385 6.83 -3.99 3.09
N ILE A 386 5.76 -3.54 3.71
CA ILE A 386 5.28 -2.16 3.57
C ILE A 386 6.22 -1.26 4.37
N LYS A 387 7.52 -1.35 4.03
CA LYS A 387 8.62 -0.64 4.68
C LYS A 387 9.81 -0.59 3.73
N VAL A 388 10.62 0.46 3.85
CA VAL A 388 11.95 0.50 3.21
C VAL A 388 12.88 -0.42 4.01
N ASP A 389 12.85 -1.70 3.71
CA ASP A 389 13.57 -2.76 4.43
C ASP A 389 13.81 -3.96 3.50
N ASP A 390 14.59 -4.95 3.97
CA ASP A 390 14.75 -6.22 3.29
C ASP A 390 13.41 -6.96 3.17
N PRO A 391 13.24 -7.82 2.17
CA PRO A 391 12.06 -8.66 2.02
C PRO A 391 11.71 -9.43 3.29
N PHE A 392 10.43 -9.71 3.47
CA PHE A 392 9.98 -10.49 4.61
C PHE A 392 10.14 -11.98 4.31
N GLU A 393 10.98 -12.63 5.09
CA GLU A 393 11.27 -14.06 4.98
C GLU A 393 11.12 -14.76 6.33
N LEU A 394 10.50 -15.93 6.32
CA LEU A 394 10.44 -16.82 7.46
C LEU A 394 11.32 -18.04 7.21
N THR A 395 12.34 -18.23 8.04
CA THR A 395 13.21 -19.42 7.96
C THR A 395 12.83 -20.41 9.05
N PHE A 396 12.43 -21.60 8.64
CA PHE A 396 12.14 -22.72 9.51
C PHE A 396 13.42 -23.48 9.80
N ASP A 397 13.89 -23.33 11.03
CA ASP A 397 15.04 -24.05 11.56
C ASP A 397 14.83 -24.43 13.03
N ARG A 398 15.70 -25.27 13.54
CA ARG A 398 15.62 -25.73 14.94
C ARG A 398 15.95 -24.65 15.97
N LYS A 399 16.62 -23.57 15.58
CA LYS A 399 17.04 -22.50 16.49
C LYS A 399 15.91 -21.50 16.72
N LYS A 400 15.25 -21.09 15.66
CA LYS A 400 14.17 -20.10 15.71
C LYS A 400 12.85 -20.66 16.24
N GLN A 401 12.63 -21.98 16.03
CA GLN A 401 11.47 -22.71 16.56
C GLN A 401 10.11 -22.10 16.18
N HIS A 402 9.95 -21.70 14.91
CA HIS A 402 8.72 -21.13 14.41
C HIS A 402 7.62 -22.17 14.28
N ASN A 403 6.44 -21.86 14.82
CA ASN A 403 5.15 -22.39 14.39
C ASN A 403 4.32 -21.20 13.97
N VAL A 404 3.50 -21.34 12.93
CA VAL A 404 2.74 -20.25 12.30
C VAL A 404 1.25 -20.51 12.45
N LEU A 405 0.53 -19.50 12.91
CA LEU A 405 -0.92 -19.45 12.90
C LEU A 405 -1.39 -18.40 11.88
N ILE A 406 -2.25 -18.81 10.96
CA ILE A 406 -2.88 -17.95 9.94
C ILE A 406 -4.36 -17.90 10.28
N CYS A 407 -4.92 -16.70 10.47
CA CYS A 407 -6.31 -16.56 10.86
C CYS A 407 -6.96 -15.34 10.20
N GLY A 408 -8.17 -15.50 9.68
CA GLY A 408 -8.90 -14.38 9.07
C GLY A 408 -10.11 -14.78 8.25
N SER A 409 -10.96 -13.81 7.93
CA SER A 409 -12.20 -14.03 7.16
C SER A 409 -12.01 -13.92 5.64
N ASN A 410 -10.78 -13.67 5.16
CA ASN A 410 -10.49 -13.61 3.73
C ASN A 410 -9.87 -14.92 3.24
N ASP A 411 -10.71 -15.85 2.80
CA ASP A 411 -10.31 -17.18 2.37
C ASP A 411 -9.28 -17.15 1.23
N GLU A 412 -9.41 -16.23 0.28
CA GLU A 412 -8.49 -16.12 -0.86
C GLU A 412 -7.07 -15.74 -0.42
N LEU A 413 -6.93 -14.76 0.48
CA LEU A 413 -5.62 -14.35 0.99
C LEU A 413 -5.01 -15.44 1.88
N MET A 414 -5.84 -16.13 2.66
CA MET A 414 -5.39 -17.25 3.50
C MET A 414 -4.88 -18.40 2.63
N ASP A 415 -5.62 -18.79 1.60
CA ASP A 415 -5.23 -19.82 0.65
C ASP A 415 -3.93 -19.47 -0.06
N ARG A 416 -3.82 -18.25 -0.57
CA ARG A 416 -2.57 -17.74 -1.20
C ARG A 416 -1.39 -17.82 -0.24
N THR A 417 -1.61 -17.49 1.04
CA THR A 417 -0.56 -17.53 2.05
C THR A 417 -0.13 -18.97 2.34
N VAL A 418 -1.07 -19.90 2.54
CA VAL A 418 -0.75 -21.32 2.75
C VAL A 418 -0.01 -21.90 1.52
N ASN A 419 -0.49 -21.58 0.31
CA ASN A 419 0.16 -22.02 -0.92
C ASN A 419 1.60 -21.47 -1.05
N LEU A 420 1.86 -20.25 -0.53
CA LEU A 420 3.20 -19.69 -0.48
C LEU A 420 4.16 -20.50 0.39
N PHE A 421 3.69 -21.03 1.53
CA PHE A 421 4.47 -21.95 2.37
C PHE A 421 4.79 -23.24 1.63
N LEU A 422 3.80 -23.82 0.94
CA LEU A 422 3.95 -25.05 0.17
C LEU A 422 4.90 -24.89 -1.02
N LEU A 423 4.75 -23.81 -1.79
CA LEU A 423 5.66 -23.48 -2.90
C LEU A 423 7.08 -23.23 -2.42
N SER A 424 7.24 -22.54 -1.30
CA SER A 424 8.57 -22.30 -0.71
C SER A 424 9.23 -23.58 -0.22
N ALA A 425 8.44 -24.55 0.27
CA ALA A 425 8.95 -25.88 0.59
C ALA A 425 9.41 -26.62 -0.68
N ALA A 426 8.69 -26.48 -1.80
CA ALA A 426 9.07 -27.07 -3.08
C ALA A 426 10.39 -26.51 -3.65
N LEU A 427 10.80 -25.31 -3.22
CA LEU A 427 12.11 -24.75 -3.55
C LEU A 427 13.26 -25.37 -2.75
N ASN A 428 13.00 -26.36 -1.90
CA ASN A 428 14.03 -27.03 -1.13
C ASN A 428 13.94 -28.55 -1.32
N ARG A 429 14.99 -29.14 -1.90
CA ARG A 429 15.08 -30.61 -2.19
C ARG A 429 15.04 -31.49 -0.96
N ARG A 430 15.21 -30.93 0.23
CA ARG A 430 15.24 -31.69 1.50
C ARG A 430 14.03 -31.41 2.38
N ALA A 431 13.04 -30.64 1.89
CA ALA A 431 11.82 -30.38 2.63
C ALA A 431 10.90 -31.61 2.62
N CYS A 432 10.32 -31.91 3.77
CA CYS A 432 9.27 -32.91 3.93
C CYS A 432 7.99 -32.18 4.37
N VAL A 433 6.88 -32.40 3.70
CA VAL A 433 5.60 -31.72 3.95
C VAL A 433 4.50 -32.74 4.22
N TYR A 434 3.80 -32.55 5.32
CA TYR A 434 2.52 -33.19 5.64
C TYR A 434 1.43 -32.15 5.50
N CYS A 435 0.53 -32.35 4.56
CA CYS A 435 -0.53 -31.38 4.23
C CYS A 435 -1.91 -31.98 4.52
N VAL A 436 -2.69 -31.27 5.31
CA VAL A 436 -4.09 -31.56 5.61
C VAL A 436 -4.92 -30.39 5.11
N ASP A 437 -5.78 -30.65 4.14
CA ASP A 437 -6.73 -29.66 3.62
C ASP A 437 -8.14 -30.01 4.09
N GLY A 438 -8.73 -29.15 4.91
CA GLY A 438 -10.08 -29.35 5.44
C GLY A 438 -11.13 -29.42 4.32
N ASP A 439 -10.97 -28.67 3.24
CA ASP A 439 -11.88 -28.73 2.08
C ASP A 439 -11.89 -30.12 1.45
N SER A 440 -10.69 -30.70 1.21
CA SER A 440 -10.56 -32.05 0.64
C SER A 440 -11.16 -33.13 1.55
N ILE A 441 -11.03 -32.99 2.87
CA ILE A 441 -11.60 -33.92 3.84
C ILE A 441 -13.14 -33.92 3.83
N VAL A 442 -13.77 -32.77 3.52
CA VAL A 442 -15.25 -32.67 3.40
C VAL A 442 -15.76 -32.88 1.98
N GLY A 443 -14.89 -33.26 1.06
CA GLY A 443 -15.25 -33.66 -0.31
C GLY A 443 -15.15 -32.54 -1.36
N ASP A 444 -14.55 -31.38 -1.03
CA ASP A 444 -14.28 -30.31 -2.00
C ASP A 444 -12.81 -30.36 -2.44
N ASP A 445 -12.53 -30.95 -3.58
CA ASP A 445 -11.16 -31.15 -4.10
C ASP A 445 -10.73 -30.05 -5.09
N ARG A 446 -11.05 -28.77 -4.81
CA ARG A 446 -10.63 -27.65 -5.65
C ARG A 446 -9.12 -27.51 -5.79
N CYS A 447 -8.36 -27.98 -4.83
CA CYS A 447 -6.89 -27.87 -4.80
C CYS A 447 -6.15 -29.13 -5.26
N GLY A 448 -6.84 -30.19 -5.67
CA GLY A 448 -6.20 -31.47 -6.03
C GLY A 448 -5.16 -31.38 -7.13
N SER A 449 -5.41 -30.57 -8.17
CA SER A 449 -4.43 -30.32 -9.24
C SER A 449 -3.18 -29.57 -8.77
N PHE A 450 -3.32 -28.69 -7.79
CA PHE A 450 -2.21 -27.99 -7.18
C PHE A 450 -1.32 -28.93 -6.35
N TYR A 451 -1.91 -29.79 -5.54
CA TYR A 451 -1.15 -30.78 -4.76
C TYR A 451 -0.42 -31.78 -5.65
N GLN A 452 -1.07 -32.27 -6.72
CA GLN A 452 -0.42 -33.12 -7.73
C GLN A 452 0.80 -32.43 -8.37
N SER A 453 0.69 -31.15 -8.64
CA SER A 453 1.83 -30.38 -9.17
C SER A 453 2.97 -30.23 -8.16
N LEU A 454 2.65 -30.10 -6.87
CA LEU A 454 3.65 -30.02 -5.80
C LEU A 454 4.41 -31.33 -5.58
N GLU A 455 3.81 -32.49 -5.84
CA GLU A 455 4.48 -33.81 -5.72
C GLU A 455 5.76 -33.90 -6.55
N HIS A 456 5.84 -33.14 -7.65
CA HIS A 456 7.02 -33.07 -8.49
C HIS A 456 8.13 -32.16 -7.95
N GLY A 457 7.82 -31.24 -7.04
CA GLY A 457 8.75 -30.25 -6.51
C GLY A 457 9.22 -30.53 -5.09
N VAL A 458 8.35 -31.05 -4.25
CA VAL A 458 8.66 -31.38 -2.85
C VAL A 458 9.29 -32.74 -2.76
N ALA A 459 10.40 -32.88 -2.01
CA ALA A 459 11.11 -34.14 -1.88
C ALA A 459 10.26 -35.27 -1.25
N GLU A 460 9.43 -34.93 -0.29
CA GLU A 460 8.53 -35.83 0.41
C GLU A 460 7.24 -35.07 0.74
N LEU A 461 6.16 -35.31 -0.02
CA LEU A 461 4.83 -34.72 0.20
C LEU A 461 3.85 -35.84 0.60
N HIS A 462 3.18 -35.62 1.72
CA HIS A 462 2.09 -36.47 2.21
C HIS A 462 0.82 -35.64 2.29
N THR A 463 -0.25 -36.00 1.58
CA THR A 463 -1.55 -35.38 1.61
C THR A 463 -2.56 -36.24 2.32
N ALA A 464 -3.33 -35.68 3.27
CA ALA A 464 -4.40 -36.40 3.93
C ALA A 464 -5.69 -36.30 3.12
N HIS A 465 -6.33 -37.44 2.87
CA HIS A 465 -7.62 -37.53 2.19
C HIS A 465 -8.74 -37.97 3.14
N THR A 466 -8.39 -38.49 4.31
CA THR A 466 -9.31 -38.97 5.32
C THR A 466 -8.89 -38.49 6.73
N ARG A 467 -9.82 -38.54 7.68
CA ARG A 467 -9.48 -38.26 9.09
C ARG A 467 -8.49 -39.26 9.67
N SER A 468 -8.51 -40.50 9.19
CA SER A 468 -7.55 -41.54 9.59
C SER A 468 -6.14 -41.18 9.16
N ASP A 469 -5.96 -40.58 7.97
CA ASP A 469 -4.64 -40.14 7.50
C ASP A 469 -4.04 -39.08 8.42
N ILE A 470 -4.88 -38.20 8.97
CA ILE A 470 -4.42 -37.15 9.91
C ILE A 470 -3.85 -37.81 11.18
N VAL A 471 -4.53 -38.82 11.71
CA VAL A 471 -4.07 -39.58 12.89
C VAL A 471 -2.75 -40.26 12.58
N GLN A 472 -2.65 -40.90 11.42
CA GLN A 472 -1.41 -41.57 10.97
C GLN A 472 -0.26 -40.58 10.85
N PHE A 473 -0.51 -39.40 10.30
CA PHE A 473 0.50 -38.31 10.21
C PHE A 473 1.03 -37.90 11.58
N VAL A 474 0.16 -37.81 12.58
CA VAL A 474 0.59 -37.52 13.95
C VAL A 474 1.47 -38.62 14.52
N HIS A 475 1.15 -39.91 14.26
CA HIS A 475 1.97 -41.02 14.69
C HIS A 475 3.35 -41.03 13.99
N ASP A 476 3.40 -40.85 12.69
CA ASP A 476 4.64 -40.81 11.90
C ASP A 476 5.54 -39.63 12.34
N LEU A 477 4.95 -38.45 12.56
CA LEU A 477 5.69 -37.29 13.03
C LEU A 477 6.20 -37.48 14.46
N TYR A 478 5.44 -38.16 15.31
CA TYR A 478 5.88 -38.46 16.67
C TYR A 478 7.02 -39.44 16.69
N GLU A 479 7.03 -40.45 15.81
CA GLU A 479 8.17 -41.36 15.64
C GLU A 479 9.41 -40.59 15.11
N LYS A 480 9.25 -39.73 14.08
CA LYS A 480 10.33 -38.85 13.60
C LYS A 480 10.87 -37.96 14.76
N TYR A 481 9.99 -37.41 15.60
CA TYR A 481 10.37 -36.65 16.77
C TYR A 481 11.20 -37.48 17.78
N GLN A 482 10.76 -38.68 18.12
CA GLN A 482 11.48 -39.57 19.05
C GLN A 482 12.86 -39.97 18.51
N GLN A 483 12.96 -40.24 17.21
CA GLN A 483 14.23 -40.54 16.57
C GLN A 483 15.21 -39.35 16.64
N ARG A 484 14.70 -38.16 16.39
CA ARG A 484 15.48 -36.92 16.44
C ARG A 484 15.92 -36.50 17.85
N LYS A 485 15.21 -36.91 18.88
CA LYS A 485 15.67 -36.77 20.28
C LYS A 485 16.90 -37.63 20.59
N LYS A 486 17.00 -38.78 19.95
CA LYS A 486 18.14 -39.72 20.17
C LYS A 486 19.35 -39.38 19.30
N LYS A 487 19.12 -38.78 18.10
CA LYS A 487 20.18 -38.46 17.14
C LYS A 487 19.93 -37.02 16.62
N THR A 488 20.84 -36.14 16.94
CA THR A 488 20.79 -34.76 16.42
C THR A 488 20.99 -34.78 14.89
N GLY A 489 20.04 -34.21 14.15
CA GLY A 489 20.08 -34.12 12.68
C GLY A 489 18.71 -34.37 12.07
N GLY A 490 18.56 -34.09 10.78
CA GLY A 490 17.34 -34.29 9.96
C GLY A 490 16.84 -32.99 9.34
N ASP A 491 16.16 -33.13 8.24
CA ASP A 491 15.66 -32.06 7.42
C ASP A 491 14.39 -31.43 8.02
N THR A 492 14.04 -30.22 7.59
CA THR A 492 12.84 -29.54 8.07
C THR A 492 11.59 -30.29 7.60
N VAL A 493 10.67 -30.48 8.53
CA VAL A 493 9.33 -31.01 8.28
C VAL A 493 8.32 -29.90 8.55
N LEU A 494 7.45 -29.65 7.58
CA LEU A 494 6.32 -28.75 7.72
C LEU A 494 5.04 -29.58 7.82
N PHE A 495 4.27 -29.36 8.88
CA PHE A 495 2.93 -29.91 9.02
C PHE A 495 1.93 -28.78 8.82
N VAL A 496 1.26 -28.80 7.67
CA VAL A 496 0.36 -27.74 7.21
C VAL A 496 -1.07 -28.21 7.39
N ILE A 497 -1.86 -27.47 8.15
CA ILE A 497 -3.32 -27.64 8.27
C ILE A 497 -3.99 -26.43 7.65
N LYS A 498 -4.67 -26.64 6.55
CA LYS A 498 -5.48 -25.64 5.84
C LYS A 498 -6.94 -25.84 6.22
N ASN A 499 -7.67 -24.75 6.40
CA ASN A 499 -9.12 -24.74 6.67
C ASN A 499 -9.51 -25.60 7.89
N LEU A 500 -8.87 -25.30 9.03
CA LEU A 500 -9.13 -25.97 10.32
C LEU A 500 -10.60 -25.98 10.71
N GLN A 501 -11.40 -25.00 10.29
CA GLN A 501 -12.83 -24.89 10.56
C GLN A 501 -13.65 -26.08 10.03
N PHE A 502 -13.16 -26.81 9.03
CA PHE A 502 -13.82 -28.01 8.52
C PHE A 502 -13.33 -29.29 9.20
N LEU A 503 -12.35 -29.17 10.07
CA LEU A 503 -11.78 -30.28 10.81
C LEU A 503 -12.13 -30.15 12.30
N ASP A 504 -12.90 -31.08 12.82
CA ASP A 504 -12.92 -31.25 14.28
C ASP A 504 -11.67 -32.03 14.71
N LEU A 505 -10.53 -31.29 14.79
CA LEU A 505 -9.24 -31.88 15.05
C LEU A 505 -9.20 -32.62 16.39
N MET A 506 -9.89 -32.07 17.41
CA MET A 506 -9.98 -32.69 18.73
C MET A 506 -10.75 -34.01 18.67
N GLN A 507 -11.92 -34.00 18.03
CA GLN A 507 -12.72 -35.21 17.87
C GLN A 507 -12.01 -36.25 16.99
N THR A 508 -11.32 -35.80 15.95
CA THR A 508 -10.50 -36.67 15.08
C THR A 508 -9.41 -37.40 15.87
N MET A 509 -8.70 -36.67 16.75
CA MET A 509 -7.67 -37.28 17.60
C MET A 509 -8.27 -38.23 18.66
N LEU A 510 -9.40 -37.87 19.28
CA LEU A 510 -10.10 -38.72 20.24
C LEU A 510 -10.70 -39.99 19.60
N LEU A 511 -11.14 -39.91 18.34
CA LEU A 511 -11.58 -41.10 17.58
C LEU A 511 -10.41 -41.99 17.24
N GLY A 512 -9.24 -41.45 16.87
CA GLY A 512 -8.00 -42.19 16.68
C GLY A 512 -7.58 -42.92 17.95
N ASP A 513 -7.68 -42.29 19.11
CA ASP A 513 -7.36 -42.89 20.39
C ASP A 513 -8.25 -44.11 20.75
N ARG A 514 -9.52 -44.11 20.29
CA ARG A 514 -10.45 -45.24 20.48
C ARG A 514 -10.19 -46.39 19.52
N VAL A 515 -9.65 -46.14 18.34
CA VAL A 515 -9.29 -47.18 17.37
C VAL A 515 -8.06 -47.98 17.84
N ASP A 516 -7.13 -47.32 18.53
CA ASP A 516 -5.97 -47.97 19.15
C ASP A 516 -6.36 -48.90 20.35
N GLU A 517 -7.55 -48.68 20.96
CA GLU A 517 -8.09 -49.49 22.06
C GLU A 517 -9.04 -50.61 21.63
N ALA A 518 -9.58 -50.58 20.39
CA ALA A 518 -10.55 -51.54 19.89
C ALA A 518 -10.18 -52.03 18.50
N GLU A 519 -9.86 -53.34 18.42
CA GLU A 519 -9.86 -54.01 17.12
C GLU A 519 -11.22 -53.81 16.40
N TYR A 520 -11.20 -53.11 15.28
CA TYR A 520 -12.31 -52.93 14.34
C TYR A 520 -13.60 -52.23 14.87
N ILE A 521 -13.61 -50.92 14.83
CA ILE A 521 -14.86 -50.18 14.65
C ILE A 521 -14.86 -49.60 13.24
N GLU A 522 -15.73 -50.13 12.36
CA GLU A 522 -16.05 -49.43 11.10
C GLU A 522 -16.55 -48.02 11.44
N PHE A 523 -15.86 -47.00 10.95
CA PHE A 523 -16.36 -45.65 10.98
C PHE A 523 -17.75 -45.63 10.35
N PRO A 524 -18.75 -44.98 10.92
CA PRO A 524 -20.06 -44.84 10.26
C PRO A 524 -19.82 -44.25 8.89
N ALA A 525 -20.23 -44.99 7.85
CA ALA A 525 -20.16 -44.51 6.48
C ALA A 525 -20.79 -43.14 6.40
N GLU A 526 -20.07 -42.21 5.77
CA GLU A 526 -20.57 -40.88 5.52
C GLU A 526 -22.00 -40.96 4.95
N PRO A 527 -22.91 -40.02 5.29
CA PRO A 527 -24.23 -40.02 4.75
C PRO A 527 -24.13 -39.93 3.24
N LYS A 528 -24.52 -41.02 2.55
CA LYS A 528 -24.60 -41.03 1.09
C LYS A 528 -25.40 -39.79 0.68
N ALA A 529 -24.80 -39.02 -0.21
CA ALA A 529 -25.48 -37.89 -0.84
C ALA A 529 -26.89 -38.33 -1.23
N VAL A 530 -27.89 -37.69 -0.67
CA VAL A 530 -29.27 -37.87 -1.07
C VAL A 530 -29.35 -37.29 -2.45
N ASP A 531 -29.63 -38.13 -3.45
CA ASP A 531 -29.98 -37.72 -4.80
C ASP A 531 -31.17 -36.76 -4.74
N VAL A 532 -30.88 -35.50 -4.70
CA VAL A 532 -31.86 -34.45 -4.94
C VAL A 532 -31.91 -34.27 -6.44
N PRO A 533 -33.04 -34.51 -7.09
CA PRO A 533 -33.14 -34.25 -8.51
C PRO A 533 -32.86 -32.77 -8.80
N PRO A 534 -32.19 -32.44 -9.89
CA PRO A 534 -31.80 -31.05 -10.16
C PRO A 534 -33.09 -30.19 -10.33
N THR A 535 -33.37 -29.38 -9.34
CA THR A 535 -34.26 -28.25 -9.48
C THR A 535 -33.53 -27.23 -10.35
N VAL A 536 -34.01 -27.09 -11.58
CA VAL A 536 -33.62 -26.01 -12.49
C VAL A 536 -34.03 -24.70 -11.81
N VAL A 537 -33.09 -24.05 -11.19
CA VAL A 537 -33.23 -22.65 -10.80
C VAL A 537 -32.77 -21.85 -12.00
N GLU A 538 -33.72 -21.28 -12.72
CA GLU A 538 -33.42 -20.28 -13.73
C GLU A 538 -32.81 -19.07 -13.06
N ASP A 539 -31.52 -18.88 -13.27
CA ASP A 539 -30.79 -17.70 -12.81
C ASP A 539 -31.09 -16.54 -13.79
N PRO A 540 -31.77 -15.48 -13.35
CA PRO A 540 -32.10 -14.35 -14.23
C PRO A 540 -30.89 -13.52 -14.65
N THR A 541 -29.68 -13.85 -14.23
CA THR A 541 -28.47 -13.12 -14.61
C THR A 541 -27.77 -13.66 -15.86
N LEU A 542 -28.14 -14.86 -16.34
CA LEU A 542 -27.56 -15.43 -17.56
C LEU A 542 -28.16 -14.87 -18.86
N ASP A 543 -29.37 -14.29 -18.82
CA ASP A 543 -29.98 -13.64 -20.00
C ASP A 543 -29.35 -12.27 -20.33
N LEU A 544 -28.55 -11.68 -19.46
CA LEU A 544 -27.88 -10.39 -19.70
C LEU A 544 -26.56 -10.52 -20.48
N LEU A 545 -25.99 -11.70 -20.61
CA LEU A 545 -24.72 -11.94 -21.30
C LEU A 545 -24.83 -12.55 -22.67
N ALA A 546 -26.03 -13.02 -23.05
CA ALA A 546 -26.29 -13.59 -24.37
C ALA A 546 -26.58 -12.56 -25.49
N GLY A 547 -26.63 -11.26 -25.16
CA GLY A 547 -26.97 -10.16 -26.06
C GLY A 547 -25.81 -9.48 -26.79
N PHE A 548 -24.56 -9.89 -26.61
CA PHE A 548 -23.39 -9.19 -27.18
C PHE A 548 -22.66 -9.94 -28.31
N SER A 549 -23.35 -10.70 -29.10
CA SER A 549 -22.78 -11.21 -30.36
C SER A 549 -23.74 -11.01 -31.51
N ALA A 550 -23.78 -9.82 -32.07
CA ALA A 550 -24.32 -9.56 -33.41
C ALA A 550 -23.55 -8.42 -34.08
N GLU A 551 -23.14 -8.69 -35.27
CA GLU A 551 -22.38 -7.85 -36.20
C GLU A 551 -23.05 -6.49 -36.49
N PRO A 552 -22.28 -5.46 -36.93
CA PRO A 552 -22.83 -4.13 -37.17
C PRO A 552 -23.62 -4.06 -38.48
N THR A 553 -24.87 -3.70 -38.39
CA THR A 553 -25.63 -3.21 -39.55
C THR A 553 -25.87 -1.72 -39.40
N ASP A 554 -25.44 -0.98 -40.42
CA ASP A 554 -25.68 0.45 -40.62
C ASP A 554 -27.19 0.78 -40.67
N SER A 555 -27.61 1.73 -39.86
CA SER A 555 -28.61 2.76 -40.23
C SER A 555 -28.83 3.76 -39.09
N PRO A 556 -28.99 5.06 -39.39
CA PRO A 556 -29.02 6.13 -38.42
C PRO A 556 -30.41 6.32 -37.81
N VAL A 557 -30.48 6.50 -36.49
CA VAL A 557 -31.68 6.95 -35.79
C VAL A 557 -31.43 8.33 -35.17
N GLU A 558 -32.26 9.30 -35.53
CA GLU A 558 -32.26 10.67 -35.02
C GLU A 558 -32.53 10.73 -33.49
N PRO A 559 -32.01 11.74 -32.79
CA PRO A 559 -32.24 11.92 -31.35
C PRO A 559 -33.54 12.71 -31.12
N THR A 560 -34.49 12.12 -30.44
CA THR A 560 -35.61 12.83 -29.82
C THR A 560 -35.20 13.50 -28.52
N GLY A 561 -35.61 14.76 -28.38
CA GLY A 561 -35.24 15.67 -27.31
C GLY A 561 -35.72 15.25 -25.93
N PHE A 562 -34.87 15.54 -24.93
CA PHE A 562 -35.22 15.46 -23.52
C PHE A 562 -35.50 16.86 -22.95
N SER A 563 -36.72 16.98 -22.45
CA SER A 563 -37.21 18.10 -21.67
C SER A 563 -36.68 17.96 -20.22
N THR A 564 -36.04 19.00 -19.73
CA THR A 564 -35.63 19.11 -18.33
C THR A 564 -36.79 19.60 -17.45
N LYS A 565 -37.13 18.81 -16.43
CA LYS A 565 -37.72 19.30 -15.16
C LYS A 565 -36.96 18.73 -13.99
N PRO A 566 -36.75 19.52 -12.93
CA PRO A 566 -36.03 19.09 -11.75
C PRO A 566 -36.90 18.16 -10.91
N ALA A 567 -36.35 17.04 -10.46
CA ALA A 567 -36.93 16.16 -9.45
C ALA A 567 -36.22 16.41 -8.12
N ASP A 568 -36.95 17.07 -7.23
CA ASP A 568 -36.77 16.93 -5.78
C ASP A 568 -37.34 15.56 -5.42
N ASP A 569 -36.49 14.64 -4.98
CA ASP A 569 -36.87 13.51 -4.13
C ASP A 569 -35.56 12.76 -3.79
N ASP A 570 -34.98 13.14 -2.66
CA ASP A 570 -33.91 12.39 -2.03
C ASP A 570 -34.53 11.34 -1.08
N PRO A 571 -34.43 10.03 -1.37
CA PRO A 571 -35.01 8.99 -0.53
C PRO A 571 -34.37 8.86 0.88
N PHE A 572 -33.27 9.56 1.14
CA PHE A 572 -32.60 9.58 2.44
C PHE A 572 -33.18 10.61 3.42
N ALA A 573 -33.84 11.65 2.95
CA ALA A 573 -34.45 12.66 3.81
C ALA A 573 -35.69 12.14 4.55
N ALA A 574 -36.38 11.13 4.01
CA ALA A 574 -37.55 10.51 4.63
C ALA A 574 -37.24 9.57 5.81
N LEU A 575 -36.01 9.08 5.90
CA LEU A 575 -35.60 8.15 6.95
C LEU A 575 -35.17 8.86 8.24
N LEU A 576 -34.69 10.08 8.17
CA LEU A 576 -34.22 10.89 9.30
C LEU A 576 -35.35 11.62 10.05
N ALA A 577 -36.56 11.64 9.52
CA ALA A 577 -37.73 12.29 10.17
C ALA A 577 -38.50 11.42 11.16
N GLN A 578 -38.10 10.17 11.40
CA GLN A 578 -38.80 9.21 12.26
C GLN A 578 -38.13 8.93 13.61
N VAL A 579 -37.15 9.71 14.05
CA VAL A 579 -36.57 9.55 15.38
C VAL A 579 -37.14 10.60 16.31
N PRO A 580 -37.90 10.22 17.37
CA PRO A 580 -38.41 11.20 18.33
C PRO A 580 -37.27 11.71 19.22
N SER A 581 -37.15 13.03 19.27
CA SER A 581 -36.29 13.74 20.19
C SER A 581 -36.84 13.62 21.63
N LEU A 582 -36.06 12.96 22.48
CA LEU A 582 -36.25 13.00 23.93
C LEU A 582 -35.32 14.05 24.53
N THR A 583 -35.83 15.25 24.69
CA THR A 583 -35.32 16.20 25.67
C THR A 583 -36.27 16.21 26.84
N ALA A 584 -35.80 15.79 28.01
CA ALA A 584 -36.50 16.02 29.26
C ALA A 584 -35.48 16.49 30.29
N ASP A 585 -35.73 17.71 30.78
CA ASP A 585 -35.11 18.31 31.96
C ASP A 585 -35.33 17.45 33.18
N VAL A 586 -34.29 17.19 33.96
CA VAL A 586 -34.45 16.72 35.36
C VAL A 586 -33.47 17.52 36.24
N ALA A 587 -34.06 18.24 37.18
CA ALA A 587 -33.41 18.93 38.29
C ALA A 587 -32.81 17.94 39.31
N PRO A 588 -31.86 18.36 40.17
CA PRO A 588 -31.12 17.46 41.03
C PRO A 588 -31.94 17.09 42.29
N ALA A 589 -31.98 15.81 42.60
CA ALA A 589 -32.51 15.30 43.87
C ALA A 589 -31.40 14.54 44.64
N GLU A 590 -31.50 14.69 45.93
CA GLU A 590 -30.55 14.39 47.00
C GLU A 590 -30.13 12.92 47.10
N SER A 591 -28.91 12.74 47.60
CA SER A 591 -28.21 11.50 47.93
C SER A 591 -29.00 10.63 48.94
N GLN A 592 -29.27 9.38 48.57
CA GLN A 592 -29.47 8.29 49.52
C GLN A 592 -28.57 7.12 49.11
N ASN A 593 -27.73 6.68 50.08
CA ASN A 593 -26.87 5.51 50.02
C ASN A 593 -27.73 4.25 49.76
N VAL A 594 -27.48 3.62 48.63
CA VAL A 594 -27.85 2.23 48.34
C VAL A 594 -26.58 1.48 48.00
N GLU A 595 -26.24 0.46 48.78
CA GLU A 595 -25.16 -0.47 48.52
C GLU A 595 -25.34 -1.07 47.12
N GLU A 596 -24.41 -0.77 46.20
CA GLU A 596 -24.31 -1.44 44.92
C GLU A 596 -23.97 -2.92 45.11
N ARG A 597 -24.94 -3.78 44.92
CA ARG A 597 -24.71 -5.21 44.73
C ARG A 597 -24.23 -5.42 43.28
N ASP A 598 -23.02 -5.94 43.15
CA ASP A 598 -22.42 -6.30 41.88
C ASP A 598 -23.22 -7.43 41.20
N PRO A 599 -23.86 -7.19 40.04
CA PRO A 599 -24.64 -8.21 39.32
C PRO A 599 -23.79 -9.40 38.86
N PHE A 600 -22.48 -9.25 38.85
CA PHE A 600 -21.54 -10.31 38.45
C PHE A 600 -21.29 -11.32 39.58
N ALA A 601 -21.39 -10.88 40.83
CA ALA A 601 -21.25 -11.76 42.00
C ALA A 601 -22.42 -12.74 42.14
N ASP A 602 -23.64 -12.29 41.83
CA ASP A 602 -24.84 -13.14 41.86
C ASP A 602 -24.88 -14.15 40.69
N LEU A 603 -24.30 -13.82 39.55
CA LEU A 603 -24.14 -14.74 38.41
C LEU A 603 -23.10 -15.83 38.71
N MET A 604 -21.99 -15.49 39.35
CA MET A 604 -20.95 -16.45 39.73
C MET A 604 -21.37 -17.36 40.88
N ALA A 605 -22.26 -16.90 41.78
CA ALA A 605 -22.84 -17.73 42.82
C ALA A 605 -23.83 -18.77 42.29
N SER A 606 -24.53 -18.48 41.18
CA SER A 606 -25.45 -19.43 40.54
C SER A 606 -24.73 -20.55 39.79
N PHE A 607 -23.49 -20.31 39.31
CA PHE A 607 -22.67 -21.34 38.70
C PHE A 607 -21.97 -22.29 39.68
N SER A 608 -21.85 -21.90 40.96
CA SER A 608 -21.24 -22.72 41.99
C SER A 608 -22.18 -23.76 42.60
N SER A 609 -23.48 -23.71 42.29
CA SER A 609 -24.49 -24.62 42.82
C SER A 609 -24.91 -25.75 41.88
N ILE A 610 -24.35 -25.82 40.64
CA ILE A 610 -24.61 -26.89 39.69
C ILE A 610 -23.29 -27.65 39.46
N GLY A 611 -22.98 -28.53 40.39
CA GLY A 611 -21.77 -29.33 40.20
C GLY A 611 -21.30 -30.16 41.37
N ALA A 612 -22.24 -30.71 42.08
CA ALA A 612 -21.90 -31.71 43.12
C ALA A 612 -22.78 -32.94 42.98
N ASP A 613 -22.63 -33.67 41.89
CA ASP A 613 -22.85 -35.11 41.84
C ASP A 613 -22.48 -35.65 40.46
N SER A 614 -21.20 -35.96 40.30
CA SER A 614 -20.76 -37.08 39.46
C SER A 614 -19.32 -37.44 39.87
N SER A 615 -19.25 -38.45 40.67
CA SER A 615 -18.01 -39.17 41.00
C SER A 615 -17.43 -39.78 39.73
N TYR A 616 -16.53 -39.07 39.09
CA TYR A 616 -15.55 -39.69 38.18
C TYR A 616 -14.28 -39.95 38.99
N THR A 617 -14.11 -41.22 39.36
CA THR A 617 -12.88 -41.77 39.88
C THR A 617 -11.80 -41.58 38.84
N SER A 618 -10.78 -40.79 39.17
CA SER A 618 -9.53 -40.70 38.44
C SER A 618 -8.81 -42.04 38.54
N ALA A 619 -8.93 -42.89 37.52
CA ALA A 619 -8.06 -43.99 37.32
C ALA A 619 -6.73 -43.41 36.80
N GLN A 620 -5.65 -43.56 37.57
CA GLN A 620 -4.30 -43.32 37.09
C GLN A 620 -4.01 -44.32 35.96
N PRO A 621 -3.54 -43.89 34.74
CA PRO A 621 -3.16 -44.84 33.71
C PRO A 621 -1.88 -45.58 34.13
N ALA A 622 -1.90 -46.86 33.96
CA ALA A 622 -0.76 -47.74 34.14
C ALA A 622 0.37 -47.36 33.16
N SER A 623 1.58 -47.24 33.68
CA SER A 623 2.79 -46.97 32.91
C SER A 623 3.05 -48.08 31.90
N GLY A 624 3.02 -47.75 30.59
CA GLY A 624 3.57 -48.63 29.57
C GLY A 624 2.91 -48.63 28.20
N VAL A 625 1.99 -47.71 27.87
CA VAL A 625 1.40 -47.63 26.53
C VAL A 625 1.85 -46.35 25.85
N LEU A 626 2.27 -46.42 24.61
CA LEU A 626 2.53 -45.30 23.72
C LEU A 626 1.34 -44.31 23.84
N GLY A 627 1.61 -43.09 24.26
CA GLY A 627 0.58 -42.05 24.45
C GLY A 627 -0.32 -41.92 23.22
N ASN A 628 -1.58 -41.58 23.46
CA ASN A 628 -2.61 -41.48 22.44
C ASN A 628 -2.31 -40.38 21.39
N ALA A 629 -3.02 -40.33 20.28
CA ALA A 629 -2.81 -39.39 19.18
C ALA A 629 -2.92 -37.92 19.64
N SER A 630 -3.84 -37.65 20.57
CA SER A 630 -4.03 -36.33 21.17
C SER A 630 -2.80 -35.87 21.95
N GLU A 631 -2.25 -36.73 22.84
CA GLU A 631 -1.03 -36.40 23.60
C GLU A 631 0.21 -36.25 22.69
N LYS A 632 0.30 -37.06 21.64
CA LYS A 632 1.37 -37.00 20.65
C LYS A 632 1.33 -35.65 19.89
N LEU A 633 0.15 -35.25 19.45
CA LEU A 633 -0.04 -33.96 18.77
C LEU A 633 0.33 -32.79 19.67
N GLN A 634 -0.17 -32.78 20.92
CA GLN A 634 0.18 -31.75 21.90
C GLN A 634 1.70 -31.64 22.10
N LYS A 635 2.36 -32.79 22.24
CA LYS A 635 3.81 -32.85 22.43
C LYS A 635 4.59 -32.36 21.21
N LEU A 636 4.11 -32.69 20.02
CA LEU A 636 4.69 -32.23 18.76
C LEU A 636 4.56 -30.71 18.61
N ILE A 637 3.40 -30.12 18.87
CA ILE A 637 3.20 -28.67 18.82
C ILE A 637 4.06 -27.97 19.88
N ALA A 638 4.16 -28.54 21.08
CA ALA A 638 4.92 -27.95 22.18
C ALA A 638 6.44 -27.93 21.92
N ASP A 639 7.00 -29.02 21.43
CA ASP A 639 8.43 -29.24 21.39
C ASP A 639 8.98 -29.53 19.98
N GLY A 640 8.14 -29.90 19.01
CA GLY A 640 8.55 -30.40 17.68
C GLY A 640 9.47 -29.44 16.92
N ALA A 641 9.20 -28.14 17.02
CA ALA A 641 9.99 -27.12 16.32
C ALA A 641 11.47 -27.13 16.71
N ALA A 642 11.81 -27.45 17.97
CA ALA A 642 13.20 -27.65 18.42
C ALA A 642 13.91 -28.83 17.73
N TYR A 643 13.13 -29.72 17.14
CA TYR A 643 13.60 -30.89 16.40
C TYR A 643 13.36 -30.78 14.89
N GLY A 644 12.98 -29.58 14.40
CA GLY A 644 12.74 -29.30 13.00
C GLY A 644 11.42 -29.83 12.47
N ILE A 645 10.40 -29.94 13.32
CA ILE A 645 9.01 -30.26 12.95
C ILE A 645 8.17 -29.05 13.29
N HIS A 646 7.69 -28.33 12.26
CA HIS A 646 7.03 -27.05 12.39
C HIS A 646 5.57 -27.16 11.96
N PHE A 647 4.70 -26.47 12.67
CA PHE A 647 3.26 -26.44 12.41
C PHE A 647 2.86 -25.12 11.76
N ILE A 648 2.06 -25.21 10.70
CA ILE A 648 1.43 -24.10 10.01
C ILE A 648 -0.06 -24.39 10.00
N ILE A 649 -0.85 -23.61 10.73
CA ILE A 649 -2.29 -23.83 10.89
C ILE A 649 -3.04 -22.64 10.37
N CYS A 650 -4.04 -22.89 9.51
CA CYS A 650 -4.89 -21.88 8.90
C CYS A 650 -6.36 -22.12 9.28
N SER A 651 -7.05 -21.07 9.72
CA SER A 651 -8.47 -21.09 10.08
C SER A 651 -9.15 -19.76 9.75
N SER A 652 -10.41 -19.82 9.33
CA SER A 652 -11.21 -18.62 9.01
C SER A 652 -11.54 -17.76 10.24
N ASP A 653 -11.50 -18.32 11.43
CA ASP A 653 -11.86 -17.60 12.65
C ASP A 653 -11.04 -18.06 13.86
N TYR A 654 -10.96 -17.16 14.85
CA TYR A 654 -10.19 -17.41 16.07
C TYR A 654 -10.89 -18.37 17.04
N GLN A 655 -12.23 -18.37 17.05
CA GLN A 655 -12.98 -19.23 17.95
C GLN A 655 -12.77 -20.71 17.61
N THR A 656 -12.79 -21.05 16.34
CA THR A 656 -12.46 -22.40 15.86
C THR A 656 -11.05 -22.84 16.28
N VAL A 657 -10.07 -21.94 16.14
CA VAL A 657 -8.70 -22.23 16.60
C VAL A 657 -8.68 -22.51 18.09
N LYS A 658 -9.37 -21.70 18.88
CA LYS A 658 -9.43 -21.85 20.33
C LYS A 658 -10.12 -23.16 20.75
N GLU A 659 -11.23 -23.52 20.10
CA GLU A 659 -11.98 -24.74 20.37
C GLU A 659 -11.25 -25.99 19.92
N SER A 660 -10.75 -26.00 18.68
CA SER A 660 -10.00 -27.14 18.13
C SER A 660 -8.63 -27.36 18.80
N MET A 661 -8.07 -26.31 19.41
CA MET A 661 -6.78 -26.33 20.10
C MET A 661 -6.93 -26.43 21.63
N HIS A 662 -8.07 -26.87 22.12
CA HIS A 662 -8.38 -26.99 23.57
C HIS A 662 -7.53 -28.01 24.33
N PHE A 663 -6.37 -28.32 23.79
CA PHE A 663 -5.34 -29.16 24.39
C PHE A 663 -4.65 -28.55 25.63
N GLY A 664 -5.21 -27.48 26.21
CA GLY A 664 -4.66 -26.77 27.36
C GLY A 664 -4.19 -25.35 27.02
N MET A 665 -4.33 -24.43 27.95
CA MET A 665 -4.21 -22.95 27.78
C MET A 665 -2.86 -22.45 27.21
N ASN A 666 -1.85 -23.27 27.02
CA ASN A 666 -0.50 -22.81 26.62
C ASN A 666 -0.10 -23.16 25.18
N ILE A 667 -0.91 -23.90 24.41
CA ILE A 667 -0.51 -24.34 23.07
C ILE A 667 -0.51 -23.18 22.08
N LEU A 668 -1.47 -22.27 22.14
CA LEU A 668 -1.49 -21.08 21.28
C LEU A 668 -0.22 -20.21 21.44
N ASN A 669 0.40 -20.21 22.62
CA ASN A 669 1.65 -19.51 22.85
C ASN A 669 2.86 -20.13 22.12
N LYS A 670 2.70 -21.33 21.55
CA LYS A 670 3.72 -21.99 20.73
C LYS A 670 3.70 -21.50 19.27
N PHE A 671 2.62 -20.84 18.85
CA PHE A 671 2.50 -20.15 17.58
C PHE A 671 2.96 -18.71 17.76
N ARG A 672 4.26 -18.50 17.64
CA ARG A 672 4.88 -17.19 17.83
C ARG A 672 4.67 -16.28 16.64
N GLU A 673 4.64 -16.86 15.44
CA GLU A 673 4.36 -16.15 14.21
C GLU A 673 2.86 -16.22 13.94
N ARG A 674 2.23 -15.06 13.80
CA ARG A 674 0.79 -14.94 13.57
C ARG A 674 0.54 -14.05 12.38
N ILE A 675 -0.16 -14.58 11.38
CA ILE A 675 -0.58 -13.88 10.17
C ILE A 675 -2.08 -13.72 10.27
N VAL A 676 -2.54 -12.48 10.24
CA VAL A 676 -3.95 -12.15 10.49
C VAL A 676 -4.50 -11.35 9.31
N PHE A 677 -5.66 -11.78 8.81
CA PHE A 677 -6.41 -11.10 7.74
C PHE A 677 -7.80 -10.79 8.24
N ALA A 678 -8.28 -9.56 8.04
CA ALA A 678 -9.66 -9.11 8.30
C ALA A 678 -10.41 -9.91 9.38
N LEU A 679 -10.18 -9.60 10.65
CA LEU A 679 -10.87 -10.18 11.80
C LEU A 679 -11.69 -9.12 12.55
N SER A 680 -12.58 -9.57 13.45
CA SER A 680 -13.19 -8.68 14.42
C SER A 680 -12.13 -8.03 15.32
N ASP A 681 -12.38 -6.81 15.79
CA ASP A 681 -11.46 -6.09 16.69
C ASP A 681 -11.08 -6.92 17.93
N SER A 682 -12.04 -7.68 18.48
CA SER A 682 -11.82 -8.54 19.64
C SER A 682 -10.88 -9.70 19.33
N ASP A 683 -11.04 -10.34 18.18
CA ASP A 683 -10.22 -11.47 17.77
C ASP A 683 -8.81 -11.03 17.36
N ALA A 684 -8.71 -9.92 16.65
CA ALA A 684 -7.44 -9.29 16.31
C ALA A 684 -6.64 -8.91 17.58
N PHE A 685 -7.32 -8.33 18.59
CA PHE A 685 -6.69 -8.01 19.86
C PHE A 685 -6.20 -9.27 20.59
N ASN A 686 -7.01 -10.33 20.61
CA ASN A 686 -6.64 -11.60 21.25
C ASN A 686 -5.46 -12.30 20.55
N LEU A 687 -5.33 -12.14 19.24
CA LEU A 687 -4.27 -12.78 18.46
C LEU A 687 -2.96 -11.98 18.43
N ILE A 688 -3.02 -10.67 18.21
CA ILE A 688 -1.82 -9.86 17.93
C ILE A 688 -1.74 -8.58 18.77
N ASP A 689 -2.61 -8.41 19.77
CA ASP A 689 -2.68 -7.20 20.62
C ASP A 689 -2.83 -5.90 19.81
N ASN A 690 -3.56 -5.98 18.69
CA ASN A 690 -3.80 -4.86 17.78
C ASN A 690 -5.24 -4.94 17.23
N VAL A 691 -5.96 -3.81 17.28
CA VAL A 691 -7.35 -3.70 16.81
C VAL A 691 -7.47 -3.21 15.36
N ASN A 692 -6.39 -2.84 14.72
CA ASN A 692 -6.40 -2.24 13.37
C ASN A 692 -6.09 -3.27 12.26
N VAL A 693 -6.79 -4.39 12.25
CA VAL A 693 -6.61 -5.47 11.25
C VAL A 693 -7.89 -5.65 10.41
N SER A 694 -8.82 -4.71 10.51
CA SER A 694 -10.09 -4.76 9.75
C SER A 694 -9.93 -4.30 8.31
#